data_f8fd3b7d9c2c4443b770fefb62c8f66a
#
_entry.id   f8fd3b7d9c2c4443b770fefb62c8f66a
#
_cell.length_a   1.000
_cell.length_b   1.000
_cell.length_c   1.000
_cell.angle_alpha   90.00
_cell.angle_beta   90.00
_cell.angle_gamma   90.00
#
_symmetry.space_group_name_H-M   'P 1'
#
loop_
_entity.id
_entity.type
_entity.pdbx_description
1 polymer ?
#
loop_
_entity_poly.entity_id
_entity_poly.type
_entity_poly.pdbx_seq_one_letter_code
_entity_poly.pdbx_strand_id
1 'polypeptide(L)'
;MSDVSAAPGFANVSGGMPPKTQAQRWPVRDETIRLHDLALESGAHVAHVDVRFRVEGEIGAQRDNVVLIVHALTGTVHASAWWKGVIGEGAALDPTKHAILCANLLGGCDGTTGPSNEAPDRLPPITTRDQAALLARLLDALEVSAPLLVCGGSLGGMVTLEFAASFPERVRGAVCLAAPAVQTAQGLAWNAIMRRAIDLGGARDGLALARMVGMLSYRTPTGLERRFGREKDGSGRFQVNAWLDAHGEKLVQRFDATSYGALIDAMDVHDVGRGRGGVQAALSPVADRLVGVGIPGDLLYPDHAVREWADAAGAAYVELPSPHGHDAFLLEVERVARIIGKAVTAAEARAATGVPVHRRGAAAPVAPATAPVRPLRIALAGCGHVGGSLLDLIGERATANPEAPPIRVERVLVRDPSRSRPSLAHAIARGIAPSDAVITDPNALLDDDIDVLVEAIGGTATARALVEAALHRGIRVVTANKALLGERGAALQALARSNGTRLDFEGAVCGAIPVVRCVRSGAAGVGITRVSGILNGTSNYVLERVAEGQSLDEAVATAQRLGYAEADPTRDLDGQDAEDKLRILAWLAFGIEPASLRVTRRGIDAEIAAWAAKVAAEGDRVKLVATVEYDGHELVGRIAPTRVTREDPWAQVTGPCNRVVIDSESAGALVFQGPGAGGRATAGAVLADTLS
;
A
#
# COMPACT_ATOMS: atom_id res chain seq x y z
N MET A 1 11.53 47.86 30.67
CA MET A 1 12.38 48.48 29.65
C MET A 1 13.44 47.46 29.29
N SER A 2 13.24 46.73 28.20
CA SER A 2 14.27 46.11 27.37
C SER A 2 13.54 45.39 26.23
N ASP A 3 13.86 45.81 25.04
CA ASP A 3 13.38 45.39 23.75
C ASP A 3 13.38 43.87 23.59
N VAL A 4 12.25 43.32 23.17
CA VAL A 4 12.19 42.01 22.51
C VAL A 4 11.91 42.26 21.04
N SER A 5 12.97 42.16 20.26
CA SER A 5 12.96 42.32 18.81
C SER A 5 11.96 41.32 18.17
N ALA A 6 11.09 41.84 17.33
CA ALA A 6 10.14 41.11 16.51
C ALA A 6 10.86 40.11 15.60
N ALA A 7 10.50 38.83 15.69
CA ALA A 7 10.90 37.82 14.72
C ALA A 7 10.31 38.14 13.33
N PRO A 8 11.05 37.89 12.24
CA PRO A 8 10.59 38.22 10.89
C PRO A 8 9.32 37.44 10.54
N GLY A 9 8.30 38.19 10.11
CA GLY A 9 7.00 37.68 9.72
C GLY A 9 7.10 36.66 8.60
N PHE A 10 6.46 35.51 8.83
CA PHE A 10 6.28 34.49 7.79
C PHE A 10 5.44 35.07 6.64
N ALA A 11 6.05 35.21 5.49
CA ALA A 11 5.35 35.60 4.26
C ALA A 11 4.26 34.54 3.96
N ASN A 12 3.01 35.01 3.86
CA ASN A 12 1.89 34.23 3.35
C ASN A 12 2.23 33.73 1.95
N VAL A 13 2.45 32.44 1.78
CA VAL A 13 2.41 31.80 0.46
C VAL A 13 0.93 31.64 0.09
N SER A 14 0.30 32.77 -0.19
CA SER A 14 -1.03 32.85 -0.76
C SER A 14 -0.88 32.89 -2.27
N GLY A 15 -1.40 31.88 -2.98
CA GLY A 15 -1.69 31.97 -4.41
C GLY A 15 -2.82 32.97 -4.66
N GLY A 16 -2.55 34.25 -4.43
CA GLY A 16 -3.36 35.36 -4.89
C GLY A 16 -2.72 35.92 -6.15
N MET A 17 -3.54 36.45 -7.06
CA MET A 17 -3.05 37.19 -8.23
C MET A 17 -1.89 38.10 -7.85
N PRO A 18 -0.78 38.13 -8.61
CA PRO A 18 0.38 38.91 -8.24
C PRO A 18 0.02 40.40 -8.20
N PRO A 19 0.60 41.16 -7.23
CA PRO A 19 0.51 42.60 -7.28
C PRO A 19 1.18 43.09 -8.58
N LYS A 20 0.62 44.15 -9.17
CA LYS A 20 1.06 44.72 -10.44
C LYS A 20 2.58 44.97 -10.45
N THR A 21 3.26 44.25 -11.35
CA THR A 21 4.49 44.52 -12.09
C THR A 21 5.68 45.14 -11.36
N GLN A 22 6.58 44.29 -10.86
CA GLN A 22 7.99 44.42 -11.20
C GLN A 22 8.17 43.87 -12.61
N ALA A 23 8.88 44.61 -13.51
CA ALA A 23 9.17 44.13 -14.85
C ALA A 23 9.86 42.78 -14.79
N GLN A 24 9.23 41.77 -15.40
CA GLN A 24 9.73 40.38 -15.43
C GLN A 24 11.06 40.38 -16.19
N ARG A 25 12.16 39.99 -15.54
CA ARG A 25 13.54 40.14 -16.05
C ARG A 25 13.95 39.03 -17.01
N TRP A 26 13.10 38.01 -17.22
CA TRP A 26 13.31 36.90 -18.15
C TRP A 26 12.03 36.56 -18.91
N PRO A 27 12.13 35.94 -20.09
CA PRO A 27 10.95 35.55 -20.86
C PRO A 27 10.16 34.49 -20.15
N VAL A 28 8.82 34.54 -20.27
CA VAL A 28 7.88 33.55 -19.72
C VAL A 28 6.92 33.19 -20.83
N ARG A 29 6.76 31.87 -21.00
CA ARG A 29 5.74 31.29 -21.87
C ARG A 29 4.80 30.45 -21.01
N ASP A 30 3.48 30.67 -21.12
CA ASP A 30 2.42 29.90 -20.48
C ASP A 30 1.56 29.35 -21.62
N GLU A 31 1.65 28.07 -21.90
CA GLU A 31 1.15 27.45 -23.12
C GLU A 31 0.41 26.16 -22.78
N THR A 32 -0.47 25.75 -23.70
CA THR A 32 -1.11 24.45 -23.69
C THR A 32 -0.82 23.76 -25.01
N ILE A 33 -0.34 22.53 -24.92
CA ILE A 33 -0.11 21.67 -26.09
C ILE A 33 -1.03 20.47 -26.04
N ARG A 34 -1.55 20.08 -27.20
CA ARG A 34 -2.33 18.85 -27.34
C ARG A 34 -1.42 17.70 -27.75
N LEU A 35 -1.33 16.71 -26.89
CA LEU A 35 -0.69 15.43 -27.20
C LEU A 35 -1.75 14.42 -27.64
N HIS A 36 -1.41 13.59 -28.60
CA HIS A 36 -2.31 12.59 -29.15
C HIS A 36 -1.87 11.19 -28.70
N ASP A 37 -2.83 10.32 -28.46
CA ASP A 37 -2.63 8.90 -28.18
C ASP A 37 -1.63 8.66 -27.03
N LEU A 38 -2.02 9.08 -25.82
CA LEU A 38 -1.27 8.77 -24.61
C LEU A 38 -1.65 7.38 -24.11
N ALA A 39 -0.71 6.44 -24.22
CA ALA A 39 -0.85 5.13 -23.61
C ALA A 39 -0.61 5.23 -22.11
N LEU A 40 -1.54 4.70 -21.30
CA LEU A 40 -1.45 4.61 -19.85
C LEU A 40 -0.87 3.27 -19.40
N GLU A 41 -0.35 3.21 -18.18
CA GLU A 41 0.17 1.98 -17.57
C GLU A 41 -0.88 0.86 -17.51
N SER A 42 -2.16 1.22 -17.39
CA SER A 42 -3.29 0.29 -17.42
C SER A 42 -3.51 -0.40 -18.78
N GLY A 43 -2.82 0.03 -19.85
CA GLY A 43 -3.09 -0.37 -21.22
C GLY A 43 -4.19 0.45 -21.91
N ALA A 44 -4.90 1.31 -21.18
CA ALA A 44 -5.86 2.23 -21.77
C ALA A 44 -5.15 3.33 -22.57
N HIS A 45 -5.85 3.89 -23.56
CA HIS A 45 -5.36 4.99 -24.38
C HIS A 45 -6.24 6.22 -24.20
N VAL A 46 -5.62 7.38 -23.99
CA VAL A 46 -6.30 8.67 -23.99
C VAL A 46 -6.02 9.33 -25.33
N ALA A 47 -7.04 9.43 -26.19
CA ALA A 47 -6.90 9.90 -27.56
C ALA A 47 -6.29 11.31 -27.66
N HIS A 48 -6.66 12.19 -26.75
CA HIS A 48 -6.17 13.57 -26.70
C HIS A 48 -5.93 13.97 -25.26
N VAL A 49 -4.76 14.54 -24.99
CA VAL A 49 -4.38 15.10 -23.69
C VAL A 49 -3.89 16.53 -23.90
N ASP A 50 -4.62 17.50 -23.37
CA ASP A 50 -4.15 18.87 -23.29
C ASP A 50 -3.22 19.00 -22.09
N VAL A 51 -2.03 19.51 -22.29
CA VAL A 51 -1.01 19.69 -21.25
C VAL A 51 -0.68 21.16 -21.13
N ARG A 52 -1.11 21.79 -20.04
CA ARG A 52 -0.71 23.14 -19.70
C ARG A 52 0.66 23.12 -19.04
N PHE A 53 1.58 23.96 -19.54
CA PHE A 53 2.92 24.11 -18.99
C PHE A 53 3.37 25.57 -19.04
N ARG A 54 4.36 25.85 -18.21
CA ARG A 54 5.02 27.16 -18.17
C ARG A 54 6.52 26.96 -18.29
N VAL A 55 7.15 27.84 -19.10
CA VAL A 55 8.60 27.96 -19.21
C VAL A 55 9.00 29.35 -18.75
N GLU A 56 9.83 29.39 -17.73
CA GLU A 56 10.47 30.60 -17.24
C GLU A 56 11.96 30.59 -17.65
N GLY A 57 12.41 31.58 -18.42
CA GLY A 57 13.70 31.56 -19.11
C GLY A 57 13.59 31.08 -20.56
N GLU A 58 14.70 31.04 -21.27
CA GLU A 58 14.76 30.66 -22.68
C GLU A 58 15.34 29.26 -22.85
N ILE A 59 14.65 28.41 -23.62
CA ILE A 59 15.19 27.13 -24.04
C ILE A 59 16.31 27.37 -25.05
N GLY A 60 17.55 27.10 -24.67
CA GLY A 60 18.73 27.31 -25.51
C GLY A 60 18.67 26.52 -26.81
N ALA A 61 19.42 26.95 -27.82
CA ALA A 61 19.45 26.30 -29.13
C ALA A 61 19.85 24.82 -29.09
N GLN A 62 20.66 24.43 -28.10
CA GLN A 62 21.07 23.04 -27.89
C GLN A 62 20.09 22.27 -26.97
N ARG A 63 19.11 22.95 -26.38
CA ARG A 63 18.05 22.40 -25.50
C ARG A 63 18.58 21.61 -24.30
N ASP A 64 19.74 21.92 -23.81
CA ASP A 64 20.46 21.25 -22.74
C ASP A 64 20.39 21.96 -21.38
N ASN A 65 19.76 23.17 -21.36
CA ASN A 65 19.57 24.01 -20.19
C ASN A 65 18.18 23.90 -19.53
N VAL A 66 17.37 22.91 -19.91
CA VAL A 66 16.01 22.75 -19.40
C VAL A 66 16.01 22.05 -18.02
N VAL A 67 15.41 22.70 -17.04
CA VAL A 67 15.14 22.12 -15.71
C VAL A 67 13.66 21.80 -15.61
N LEU A 68 13.33 20.53 -15.49
CA LEU A 68 11.95 20.04 -15.34
C LEU A 68 11.57 20.01 -13.85
N ILE A 69 10.63 20.88 -13.47
CA ILE A 69 10.06 20.92 -12.13
C ILE A 69 8.73 20.17 -12.13
N VAL A 70 8.57 19.24 -11.19
CA VAL A 70 7.33 18.49 -10.99
C VAL A 70 6.69 18.96 -9.70
N HIS A 71 5.49 19.55 -9.80
CA HIS A 71 4.82 20.13 -8.64
C HIS A 71 4.19 19.06 -7.71
N ALA A 72 3.98 19.41 -6.45
CA ALA A 72 3.29 18.59 -5.47
C ALA A 72 1.77 18.53 -5.74
N LEU A 73 1.03 17.69 -4.98
CA LEU A 73 -0.40 17.36 -5.16
C LEU A 73 -1.29 18.55 -5.56
N THR A 74 -1.15 19.68 -4.91
CA THR A 74 -1.95 20.88 -5.17
C THR A 74 -1.12 22.04 -5.73
N GLY A 75 0.01 21.74 -6.37
CA GLY A 75 0.86 22.71 -7.04
C GLY A 75 0.26 23.20 -8.37
N THR A 76 0.95 24.11 -9.02
CA THR A 76 0.58 24.68 -10.32
C THR A 76 1.85 24.90 -11.16
N VAL A 77 1.70 25.20 -12.43
CA VAL A 77 2.80 25.55 -13.36
C VAL A 77 3.66 26.75 -12.92
N HIS A 78 3.20 27.56 -11.96
CA HIS A 78 3.85 28.78 -11.49
C HIS A 78 4.98 28.48 -10.49
N ALA A 79 6.01 27.75 -10.93
CA ALA A 79 7.07 27.24 -10.05
C ALA A 79 7.80 28.33 -9.28
N SER A 80 8.16 29.45 -9.90
CA SER A 80 8.83 30.58 -9.24
C SER A 80 7.97 31.27 -8.16
N ALA A 81 6.64 31.14 -8.24
CA ALA A 81 5.74 31.71 -7.23
C ALA A 81 5.75 30.90 -5.93
N TRP A 82 5.70 29.56 -6.02
CA TRP A 82 5.67 28.72 -4.83
C TRP A 82 7.06 28.24 -4.36
N TRP A 83 8.11 28.44 -5.18
CA TRP A 83 9.50 28.15 -4.83
C TRP A 83 10.39 29.40 -4.89
N LYS A 84 9.82 30.53 -4.46
CA LYS A 84 10.52 31.81 -4.43
C LYS A 84 11.83 31.72 -3.63
N GLY A 85 12.94 32.14 -4.24
CA GLY A 85 14.28 32.08 -3.67
C GLY A 85 15.05 30.79 -4.02
N VAL A 86 14.38 29.71 -4.43
CA VAL A 86 15.01 28.59 -5.13
C VAL A 86 15.08 28.89 -6.62
N ILE A 87 14.01 29.49 -7.18
CA ILE A 87 13.90 29.96 -8.57
C ILE A 87 13.91 31.47 -8.59
N GLY A 88 14.80 32.04 -9.38
CA GLY A 88 14.96 33.51 -9.55
C GLY A 88 16.34 33.90 -10.03
N GLU A 89 16.52 35.17 -10.36
CA GLU A 89 17.81 35.71 -10.79
C GLU A 89 18.88 35.54 -9.68
N GLY A 90 19.99 34.87 -10.01
CA GLY A 90 21.07 34.58 -9.07
C GLY A 90 20.75 33.42 -8.08
N ALA A 91 19.55 32.82 -8.13
CA ALA A 91 19.19 31.67 -7.31
C ALA A 91 19.76 30.36 -7.89
N ALA A 92 19.54 29.25 -7.19
CA ALA A 92 20.02 27.96 -7.64
C ALA A 92 19.45 27.54 -9.01
N LEU A 93 18.22 27.92 -9.29
CA LEU A 93 17.55 27.78 -10.57
C LEU A 93 17.33 29.21 -11.13
N ASP A 94 18.29 29.70 -11.89
CA ASP A 94 18.31 31.04 -12.44
C ASP A 94 17.69 31.06 -13.85
N PRO A 95 16.50 31.68 -14.06
CA PRO A 95 15.83 31.70 -15.35
C PRO A 95 16.59 32.52 -16.43
N THR A 96 17.64 33.22 -16.06
CA THR A 96 18.55 33.89 -17.06
C THR A 96 19.55 32.90 -17.66
N LYS A 97 19.72 31.72 -17.06
CA LYS A 97 20.63 30.65 -17.49
C LYS A 97 19.90 29.38 -17.87
N HIS A 98 18.84 29.05 -17.13
CA HIS A 98 18.07 27.82 -17.26
C HIS A 98 16.67 28.12 -17.78
N ALA A 99 16.12 27.21 -18.57
CA ALA A 99 14.71 27.19 -18.91
C ALA A 99 13.97 26.33 -17.87
N ILE A 100 13.25 26.98 -16.98
CA ILE A 100 12.49 26.29 -15.91
C ILE A 100 11.14 25.87 -16.47
N LEU A 101 10.99 24.59 -16.78
CA LEU A 101 9.77 23.99 -17.30
C LEU A 101 8.99 23.35 -16.14
N CYS A 102 7.74 23.78 -15.96
CA CYS A 102 6.80 23.15 -15.06
C CYS A 102 5.47 22.89 -15.79
N ALA A 103 4.98 21.66 -15.75
CA ALA A 103 3.70 21.29 -16.34
C ALA A 103 2.70 20.88 -15.26
N ASN A 104 1.42 21.18 -15.47
CA ASN A 104 0.37 20.61 -14.65
C ASN A 104 0.20 19.10 -14.92
N LEU A 105 0.00 18.35 -13.86
CA LEU A 105 -0.13 16.89 -13.92
C LEU A 105 -1.45 16.46 -14.55
N LEU A 106 -1.46 15.32 -15.22
CA LEU A 106 -2.65 14.65 -15.72
C LEU A 106 -3.61 14.35 -14.55
N GLY A 107 -4.89 14.55 -14.77
CA GLY A 107 -5.87 14.39 -13.69
C GLY A 107 -6.04 15.64 -12.81
N GLY A 108 -5.25 16.69 -13.02
CA GLY A 108 -5.39 17.98 -12.35
C GLY A 108 -6.52 18.84 -12.93
N CYS A 109 -6.73 20.04 -12.37
CA CYS A 109 -7.82 20.93 -12.71
C CYS A 109 -7.39 22.28 -13.33
N ASP A 110 -6.09 22.48 -13.57
CA ASP A 110 -5.56 23.75 -14.04
C ASP A 110 -5.02 23.65 -15.48
N GLY A 111 -5.91 23.37 -16.44
CA GLY A 111 -5.65 23.40 -17.88
C GLY A 111 -5.00 22.17 -18.48
N THR A 112 -4.52 21.21 -17.71
CA THR A 112 -4.19 19.86 -18.20
C THR A 112 -5.43 18.98 -18.11
N THR A 113 -5.59 18.04 -19.03
CA THR A 113 -6.71 17.08 -19.05
C THR A 113 -6.90 16.43 -17.69
N GLY A 114 -8.10 16.52 -17.15
CA GLY A 114 -8.49 15.98 -15.86
C GLY A 114 -9.97 15.67 -15.79
N PRO A 115 -10.46 15.03 -14.72
CA PRO A 115 -11.87 14.64 -14.59
C PRO A 115 -12.86 15.82 -14.63
N SER A 116 -12.41 17.01 -14.24
CA SER A 116 -13.25 18.23 -14.27
C SER A 116 -13.37 18.86 -15.66
N ASN A 117 -12.43 18.59 -16.57
CA ASN A 117 -12.40 19.14 -17.93
C ASN A 117 -12.99 18.15 -18.95
N GLU A 118 -13.09 16.90 -18.58
CA GLU A 118 -13.68 15.82 -19.35
C GLU A 118 -14.84 15.20 -18.54
N ALA A 119 -15.76 14.51 -19.21
CA ALA A 119 -16.73 13.70 -18.47
C ALA A 119 -15.96 12.74 -17.53
N PRO A 120 -16.35 12.59 -16.25
CA PRO A 120 -15.62 11.79 -15.26
C PRO A 120 -15.28 10.39 -15.73
N ASP A 121 -16.12 9.82 -16.62
CA ASP A 121 -15.99 8.48 -17.17
C ASP A 121 -14.97 8.36 -18.32
N ARG A 122 -14.33 9.46 -18.73
CA ARG A 122 -13.43 9.47 -19.90
C ARG A 122 -11.95 9.44 -19.58
N LEU A 123 -11.54 9.85 -18.38
CA LEU A 123 -10.16 9.69 -17.94
C LEU A 123 -10.05 8.39 -17.16
N PRO A 124 -9.39 7.35 -17.71
CA PRO A 124 -9.12 6.12 -16.97
C PRO A 124 -8.30 6.39 -15.71
N PRO A 125 -8.28 5.46 -14.72
CA PRO A 125 -7.38 5.56 -13.59
C PRO A 125 -5.93 5.77 -14.04
N ILE A 126 -5.30 6.78 -13.48
CA ILE A 126 -3.93 7.19 -13.79
C ILE A 126 -2.97 6.83 -12.67
N THR A 127 -1.68 6.74 -12.99
CA THR A 127 -0.62 6.43 -12.05
C THR A 127 0.48 7.49 -12.08
N THR A 128 1.40 7.45 -11.13
CA THR A 128 2.61 8.29 -11.14
C THR A 128 3.51 7.99 -12.34
N ARG A 129 3.43 6.77 -12.89
CA ARG A 129 4.13 6.36 -14.11
C ARG A 129 3.54 7.02 -15.35
N ASP A 130 2.23 7.17 -15.40
CA ASP A 130 1.55 7.90 -16.48
C ASP A 130 1.92 9.39 -16.48
N GLN A 131 2.12 9.98 -15.29
CA GLN A 131 2.64 11.34 -15.17
C GLN A 131 4.05 11.47 -15.77
N ALA A 132 4.93 10.52 -15.46
CA ALA A 132 6.27 10.49 -16.01
C ALA A 132 6.25 10.31 -17.54
N ALA A 133 5.37 9.46 -18.08
CA ALA A 133 5.18 9.27 -19.51
C ALA A 133 4.65 10.55 -20.19
N LEU A 134 3.69 11.24 -19.58
CA LEU A 134 3.19 12.53 -20.07
C LEU A 134 4.31 13.57 -20.18
N LEU A 135 5.12 13.70 -19.11
CA LEU A 135 6.25 14.64 -19.08
C LEU A 135 7.31 14.30 -20.14
N ALA A 136 7.57 13.03 -20.37
CA ALA A 136 8.47 12.58 -21.43
C ALA A 136 7.94 12.99 -22.83
N ARG A 137 6.65 12.82 -23.07
CA ARG A 137 5.97 13.24 -24.31
C ARG A 137 5.96 14.76 -24.49
N LEU A 138 5.78 15.51 -23.40
CA LEU A 138 5.90 16.96 -23.43
C LEU A 138 7.33 17.40 -23.81
N LEU A 139 8.36 16.79 -23.22
CA LEU A 139 9.75 17.06 -23.56
C LEU A 139 10.04 16.74 -25.05
N ASP A 140 9.47 15.65 -25.59
CA ASP A 140 9.59 15.29 -27.00
C ASP A 140 8.97 16.37 -27.91
N ALA A 141 7.77 16.87 -27.55
CA ALA A 141 7.09 17.94 -28.28
C ALA A 141 7.85 19.28 -28.23
N LEU A 142 8.63 19.51 -27.18
CA LEU A 142 9.52 20.65 -27.03
C LEU A 142 10.92 20.37 -27.62
N GLU A 143 11.14 19.19 -28.22
CA GLU A 143 12.40 18.70 -28.77
C GLU A 143 13.56 18.68 -27.74
N VAL A 144 13.22 18.47 -26.45
CA VAL A 144 14.18 18.34 -25.36
C VAL A 144 14.49 16.87 -25.15
N SER A 145 15.63 16.40 -25.63
CA SER A 145 16.02 14.98 -25.53
C SER A 145 16.28 14.54 -24.09
N ALA A 146 16.89 15.38 -23.27
CA ALA A 146 17.15 15.14 -21.87
C ALA A 146 17.21 16.49 -21.11
N PRO A 147 16.35 16.69 -20.10
CA PRO A 147 16.47 17.84 -19.22
C PRO A 147 17.80 17.82 -18.45
N LEU A 148 18.30 18.99 -18.08
CA LEU A 148 19.47 19.16 -17.24
C LEU A 148 19.23 18.56 -15.85
N LEU A 149 18.07 18.88 -15.29
CA LEU A 149 17.64 18.37 -13.99
C LEU A 149 16.15 18.05 -14.02
N VAL A 150 15.75 16.98 -13.34
CA VAL A 150 14.35 16.69 -12.99
C VAL A 150 14.22 16.81 -11.47
N CYS A 151 13.28 17.61 -10.98
CA CYS A 151 13.17 17.87 -9.55
C CYS A 151 11.72 18.02 -9.11
N GLY A 152 11.36 17.36 -8.01
CA GLY A 152 10.03 17.47 -7.43
C GLY A 152 10.00 17.05 -5.97
N GLY A 153 8.96 17.53 -5.25
CA GLY A 153 8.70 17.15 -3.86
C GLY A 153 7.34 16.47 -3.70
N SER A 154 7.22 15.57 -2.72
CA SER A 154 5.97 14.85 -2.43
C SER A 154 5.50 14.06 -3.67
N LEU A 155 4.26 14.23 -4.15
CA LEU A 155 3.81 13.65 -5.43
C LEU A 155 4.79 13.97 -6.57
N GLY A 156 5.30 15.20 -6.64
CA GLY A 156 6.31 15.56 -7.65
C GLY A 156 7.61 14.76 -7.51
N GLY A 157 7.99 14.40 -6.29
CA GLY A 157 9.11 13.50 -6.01
C GLY A 157 8.84 12.07 -6.48
N MET A 158 7.62 11.54 -6.25
CA MET A 158 7.21 10.23 -6.77
C MET A 158 7.29 10.19 -8.30
N VAL A 159 6.80 11.22 -8.97
CA VAL A 159 6.87 11.34 -10.44
C VAL A 159 8.32 11.50 -10.90
N THR A 160 9.16 12.21 -10.16
CA THR A 160 10.61 12.33 -10.46
C THR A 160 11.29 10.95 -10.41
N LEU A 161 10.97 10.12 -9.42
CA LEU A 161 11.49 8.75 -9.33
C LEU A 161 10.99 7.88 -10.48
N GLU A 162 9.69 7.96 -10.81
CA GLU A 162 9.13 7.24 -11.96
C GLU A 162 9.75 7.69 -13.28
N PHE A 163 9.99 8.99 -13.46
CA PHE A 163 10.69 9.51 -14.64
C PHE A 163 12.12 8.96 -14.73
N ALA A 164 12.85 8.95 -13.62
CA ALA A 164 14.20 8.44 -13.55
C ALA A 164 14.28 6.94 -13.85
N ALA A 165 13.33 6.16 -13.33
CA ALA A 165 13.25 4.71 -13.56
C ALA A 165 12.76 4.35 -14.98
N SER A 166 11.83 5.13 -15.56
CA SER A 166 11.27 4.86 -16.88
C SER A 166 12.17 5.33 -18.02
N PHE A 167 12.94 6.40 -17.82
CA PHE A 167 13.76 7.06 -18.83
C PHE A 167 15.18 7.32 -18.33
N PRO A 168 15.91 6.29 -17.86
CA PRO A 168 17.24 6.47 -17.26
C PRO A 168 18.24 7.15 -18.20
N GLU A 169 18.11 6.93 -19.51
CA GLU A 169 18.94 7.56 -20.54
C GLU A 169 18.68 9.07 -20.69
N ARG A 170 17.54 9.58 -20.20
CA ARG A 170 17.16 11.00 -20.28
C ARG A 170 17.49 11.78 -19.01
N VAL A 171 18.02 11.13 -17.97
CA VAL A 171 18.32 11.77 -16.69
C VAL A 171 19.78 12.19 -16.64
N ARG A 172 20.06 13.49 -16.60
CA ARG A 172 21.39 14.05 -16.31
C ARG A 172 21.59 14.34 -14.83
N GLY A 173 20.51 14.66 -14.13
CA GLY A 173 20.42 14.81 -12.70
C GLY A 173 18.96 14.71 -12.25
N ALA A 174 18.72 14.15 -11.06
CA ALA A 174 17.39 14.09 -10.46
C ALA A 174 17.44 14.36 -8.95
N VAL A 175 16.49 15.16 -8.44
CA VAL A 175 16.34 15.44 -7.00
C VAL A 175 14.92 15.12 -6.57
N CYS A 176 14.78 14.11 -5.73
CA CYS A 176 13.52 13.69 -5.14
C CYS A 176 13.45 14.17 -3.69
N LEU A 177 12.49 15.07 -3.38
CA LEU A 177 12.33 15.62 -2.04
C LEU A 177 11.10 15.02 -1.36
N ALA A 178 11.28 14.53 -0.15
CA ALA A 178 10.19 14.06 0.72
C ALA A 178 9.19 13.11 0.02
N ALA A 179 9.70 12.11 -0.71
CA ALA A 179 8.87 11.13 -1.39
C ALA A 179 9.45 9.71 -1.28
N PRO A 180 8.64 8.70 -0.95
CA PRO A 180 9.03 7.30 -0.94
C PRO A 180 9.08 6.75 -2.36
N ALA A 181 9.81 5.66 -2.61
CA ALA A 181 9.77 4.93 -3.88
C ALA A 181 8.56 3.99 -4.00
N VAL A 182 7.93 3.67 -2.89
CA VAL A 182 6.69 2.89 -2.79
C VAL A 182 5.78 3.59 -1.79
N GLN A 183 4.50 3.76 -2.14
CA GLN A 183 3.54 4.40 -1.24
C GLN A 183 3.51 3.72 0.12
N THR A 184 3.60 4.51 1.19
CA THR A 184 3.64 4.00 2.55
C THR A 184 2.24 3.70 3.08
N ALA A 185 2.12 2.76 4.02
CA ALA A 185 0.84 2.48 4.69
C ALA A 185 0.27 3.74 5.37
N GLN A 186 1.12 4.60 5.93
CA GLN A 186 0.72 5.87 6.52
C GLN A 186 0.18 6.85 5.48
N GLY A 187 0.83 6.95 4.31
CA GLY A 187 0.34 7.74 3.18
C GLY A 187 -1.02 7.24 2.67
N LEU A 188 -1.18 5.91 2.52
CA LEU A 188 -2.46 5.27 2.18
C LEU A 188 -3.56 5.62 3.20
N ALA A 189 -3.25 5.60 4.50
CA ALA A 189 -4.21 5.93 5.56
C ALA A 189 -4.64 7.40 5.48
N TRP A 190 -3.70 8.35 5.32
CA TRP A 190 -4.02 9.75 5.13
C TRP A 190 -4.91 9.97 3.89
N ASN A 191 -4.57 9.36 2.75
CA ASN A 191 -5.34 9.46 1.53
C ASN A 191 -6.75 8.86 1.68
N ALA A 192 -6.90 7.73 2.38
CA ALA A 192 -8.20 7.13 2.67
C ALA A 192 -9.10 8.05 3.51
N ILE A 193 -8.54 8.74 4.52
CA ILE A 193 -9.29 9.72 5.33
C ILE A 193 -9.70 10.91 4.48
N MET A 194 -8.82 11.43 3.64
CA MET A 194 -9.11 12.55 2.75
C MET A 194 -10.20 12.22 1.73
N ARG A 195 -10.17 11.02 1.12
CA ARG A 195 -11.27 10.54 0.25
C ARG A 195 -12.58 10.45 1.02
N ARG A 196 -12.55 9.84 2.20
CA ARG A 196 -13.75 9.72 3.04
C ARG A 196 -14.34 11.07 3.42
N ALA A 197 -13.49 12.07 3.67
CA ALA A 197 -13.93 13.44 3.92
C ALA A 197 -14.67 14.01 2.71
N ILE A 198 -14.15 13.81 1.50
CA ILE A 198 -14.80 14.25 0.25
C ILE A 198 -16.11 13.50 0.03
N ASP A 199 -16.16 12.18 0.22
CA ASP A 199 -17.37 11.37 0.06
C ASP A 199 -18.51 11.82 0.98
N LEU A 200 -18.18 12.18 2.24
CA LEU A 200 -19.14 12.59 3.25
C LEU A 200 -19.57 14.07 3.13
N GLY A 201 -18.60 14.95 2.85
CA GLY A 201 -18.83 16.40 2.84
C GLY A 201 -19.06 16.99 1.44
N GLY A 202 -18.95 16.18 0.38
CA GLY A 202 -19.10 16.61 -1.00
C GLY A 202 -17.95 17.46 -1.52
N ALA A 203 -18.16 18.03 -2.71
CA ALA A 203 -17.11 18.68 -3.50
C ALA A 203 -16.50 19.92 -2.82
N ARG A 204 -17.25 20.63 -1.99
CA ARG A 204 -16.79 21.84 -1.30
C ARG A 204 -16.29 21.55 0.11
N ASP A 205 -17.21 21.17 0.99
CA ASP A 205 -16.89 21.03 2.42
C ASP A 205 -16.02 19.81 2.68
N GLY A 206 -16.24 18.73 1.91
CA GLY A 206 -15.39 17.54 1.95
C GLY A 206 -13.98 17.80 1.47
N LEU A 207 -13.79 18.56 0.39
CA LEU A 207 -12.47 18.96 -0.09
C LEU A 207 -11.77 19.90 0.91
N ALA A 208 -12.52 20.83 1.51
CA ALA A 208 -11.96 21.69 2.56
C ALA A 208 -11.47 20.86 3.75
N LEU A 209 -12.27 19.90 4.21
CA LEU A 209 -11.90 18.98 5.30
C LEU A 209 -10.70 18.10 4.91
N ALA A 210 -10.67 17.54 3.69
CA ALA A 210 -9.53 16.79 3.18
C ALA A 210 -8.24 17.63 3.21
N ARG A 211 -8.32 18.93 2.84
CA ARG A 211 -7.18 19.84 2.96
C ARG A 211 -6.74 20.07 4.39
N MET A 212 -7.67 20.19 5.33
CA MET A 212 -7.35 20.34 6.76
C MET A 212 -6.59 19.12 7.29
N VAL A 213 -7.02 17.92 6.93
CA VAL A 213 -6.32 16.66 7.24
C VAL A 213 -4.91 16.67 6.62
N GLY A 214 -4.78 17.02 5.35
CA GLY A 214 -3.48 17.16 4.70
C GLY A 214 -2.57 18.16 5.42
N MET A 215 -3.09 19.31 5.84
CA MET A 215 -2.31 20.32 6.57
C MET A 215 -1.77 19.82 7.91
N LEU A 216 -2.48 18.92 8.59
CA LEU A 216 -1.98 18.27 9.82
C LEU A 216 -0.84 17.29 9.51
N SER A 217 -0.95 16.49 8.45
CA SER A 217 0.11 15.57 8.06
C SER A 217 1.38 16.28 7.55
N TYR A 218 1.25 17.53 7.08
CA TYR A 218 2.38 18.32 6.55
C TYR A 218 3.16 19.06 7.63
N ARG A 219 2.72 19.06 8.89
CA ARG A 219 3.35 19.80 9.99
C ARG A 219 3.81 18.88 11.10
N THR A 220 4.93 19.21 11.73
CA THR A 220 5.33 18.50 12.95
C THR A 220 4.47 18.93 14.13
N PRO A 221 4.19 18.04 15.12
CA PRO A 221 3.52 18.42 16.35
C PRO A 221 4.22 19.58 17.06
N THR A 222 5.55 19.53 17.16
CA THR A 222 6.36 20.60 17.76
C THR A 222 6.24 21.93 16.99
N GLY A 223 6.14 21.87 15.65
CA GLY A 223 5.94 23.05 14.81
C GLY A 223 4.58 23.71 15.05
N LEU A 224 3.52 22.91 15.19
CA LEU A 224 2.18 23.38 15.51
C LEU A 224 2.13 23.98 16.93
N GLU A 225 2.70 23.28 17.90
CA GLU A 225 2.75 23.76 19.30
C GLU A 225 3.50 25.09 19.40
N ARG A 226 4.67 25.18 18.76
CA ARG A 226 5.48 26.42 18.75
C ARG A 226 4.76 27.59 18.09
N ARG A 227 3.93 27.32 17.07
CA ARG A 227 3.24 28.36 16.30
C ARG A 227 1.96 28.85 16.96
N PHE A 228 1.17 27.94 17.51
CA PHE A 228 -0.18 28.22 17.97
C PHE A 228 -0.38 28.03 19.47
N GLY A 229 0.31 27.05 20.09
CA GLY A 229 0.08 26.69 21.47
C GLY A 229 -1.42 26.53 21.76
N ARG A 230 -1.88 27.19 22.79
CA ARG A 230 -3.31 27.31 23.19
C ARG A 230 -3.89 28.69 22.92
N GLU A 231 -3.29 29.47 22.06
CA GLU A 231 -3.72 30.83 21.78
C GLU A 231 -5.08 30.89 21.09
N LYS A 232 -5.87 31.93 21.47
CA LYS A 232 -7.19 32.19 20.91
C LYS A 232 -7.19 33.52 20.16
N ASP A 233 -8.05 33.61 19.16
CA ASP A 233 -8.34 34.84 18.45
C ASP A 233 -9.32 35.73 19.21
N GLY A 234 -9.63 36.92 18.68
CA GLY A 234 -10.56 37.89 19.29
C GLY A 234 -11.99 37.36 19.46
N SER A 235 -12.38 36.24 18.82
CA SER A 235 -13.68 35.58 18.99
C SER A 235 -13.67 34.49 20.07
N GLY A 236 -12.52 34.20 20.67
CA GLY A 236 -12.34 33.14 21.65
C GLY A 236 -12.09 31.75 21.05
N ARG A 237 -11.94 31.65 19.73
CA ARG A 237 -11.64 30.43 19.00
C ARG A 237 -10.12 30.17 19.01
N PHE A 238 -9.68 28.91 19.10
CA PHE A 238 -8.27 28.56 18.97
C PHE A 238 -7.72 28.96 17.59
N GLN A 239 -6.57 29.63 17.56
CA GLN A 239 -5.96 30.11 16.31
C GLN A 239 -5.65 28.98 15.32
N VAL A 240 -5.29 27.79 15.79
CA VAL A 240 -5.06 26.62 14.93
C VAL A 240 -6.31 26.22 14.12
N ASN A 241 -7.52 26.37 14.73
CA ASN A 241 -8.77 26.07 14.02
C ASN A 241 -9.01 27.06 12.86
N ALA A 242 -8.82 28.36 13.13
CA ALA A 242 -8.94 29.38 12.09
C ALA A 242 -7.91 29.20 10.96
N TRP A 243 -6.72 28.75 11.30
CA TRP A 243 -5.68 28.44 10.31
C TRP A 243 -6.05 27.25 9.43
N LEU A 244 -6.61 26.17 10.01
CA LEU A 244 -7.08 25.00 9.24
C LEU A 244 -8.20 25.38 8.27
N ASP A 245 -9.22 26.11 8.75
CA ASP A 245 -10.32 26.58 7.91
C ASP A 245 -9.85 27.43 6.75
N ALA A 246 -8.93 28.37 7.02
CA ALA A 246 -8.37 29.23 5.98
C ALA A 246 -7.65 28.42 4.88
N HIS A 247 -6.98 27.32 5.25
CA HIS A 247 -6.35 26.43 4.28
C HIS A 247 -7.34 25.60 3.50
N GLY A 248 -8.40 25.11 4.13
CA GLY A 248 -9.52 24.42 3.48
C GLY A 248 -10.18 25.33 2.45
N GLU A 249 -10.62 26.52 2.84
CA GLU A 249 -11.28 27.46 1.97
C GLU A 249 -10.41 27.91 0.78
N LYS A 250 -9.13 28.19 1.00
CA LYS A 250 -8.18 28.52 -0.08
C LYS A 250 -8.03 27.41 -1.11
N LEU A 251 -8.09 26.14 -0.70
CA LEU A 251 -7.99 25.04 -1.66
C LEU A 251 -9.25 24.96 -2.52
N VAL A 252 -10.43 25.02 -1.92
CA VAL A 252 -11.73 24.95 -2.61
C VAL A 252 -11.88 26.03 -3.68
N GLN A 253 -11.27 27.19 -3.50
CA GLN A 253 -11.30 28.28 -4.49
C GLN A 253 -10.49 28.00 -5.76
N ARG A 254 -9.58 27.02 -5.76
CA ARG A 254 -8.64 26.79 -6.87
C ARG A 254 -8.43 25.34 -7.27
N PHE A 255 -9.09 24.42 -6.60
CA PHE A 255 -8.96 23.01 -6.86
C PHE A 255 -10.32 22.32 -6.74
N ASP A 256 -10.57 21.29 -7.52
CA ASP A 256 -11.80 20.51 -7.44
C ASP A 256 -11.58 19.14 -6.79
N ALA A 257 -12.66 18.58 -6.26
CA ALA A 257 -12.63 17.36 -5.48
C ALA A 257 -12.34 16.11 -6.34
N THR A 258 -12.80 16.09 -7.58
CA THR A 258 -12.58 14.96 -8.51
C THR A 258 -11.12 14.88 -8.93
N SER A 259 -10.51 16.00 -9.28
CA SER A 259 -9.07 16.08 -9.57
C SER A 259 -8.22 15.75 -8.35
N TYR A 260 -8.64 16.21 -7.16
CA TYR A 260 -7.95 15.84 -5.92
C TYR A 260 -7.99 14.33 -5.68
N GLY A 261 -9.16 13.72 -5.87
CA GLY A 261 -9.34 12.26 -5.79
C GLY A 261 -8.46 11.51 -6.78
N ALA A 262 -8.48 11.87 -8.06
CA ALA A 262 -7.69 11.22 -9.10
C ALA A 262 -6.18 11.25 -8.81
N LEU A 263 -5.66 12.38 -8.29
CA LEU A 263 -4.24 12.51 -7.96
C LEU A 263 -3.84 11.73 -6.70
N ILE A 264 -4.67 11.68 -5.65
CA ILE A 264 -4.38 10.82 -4.49
C ILE A 264 -4.50 9.34 -4.82
N ASP A 265 -5.39 8.95 -5.75
CA ASP A 265 -5.49 7.57 -6.24
C ASP A 265 -4.21 7.18 -7.01
N ALA A 266 -3.65 8.10 -7.82
CA ALA A 266 -2.37 7.89 -8.49
C ALA A 266 -1.20 7.74 -7.49
N MET A 267 -1.24 8.48 -6.36
CA MET A 267 -0.26 8.31 -5.28
C MET A 267 -0.40 6.95 -4.58
N ASP A 268 -1.62 6.46 -4.38
CA ASP A 268 -1.85 5.20 -3.67
C ASP A 268 -1.26 3.99 -4.39
N VAL A 269 -1.25 4.03 -5.71
CA VAL A 269 -0.68 2.93 -6.52
C VAL A 269 0.80 3.14 -6.86
N HIS A 270 1.45 4.17 -6.30
CA HIS A 270 2.85 4.45 -6.55
C HIS A 270 3.77 3.33 -6.06
N ASP A 271 4.53 2.76 -6.98
CA ASP A 271 5.58 1.76 -6.74
C ASP A 271 6.56 1.76 -7.92
N VAL A 272 7.70 2.38 -7.73
CA VAL A 272 8.75 2.49 -8.76
C VAL A 272 9.30 1.13 -9.16
N GLY A 273 9.32 0.19 -8.22
CA GLY A 273 9.84 -1.17 -8.45
C GLY A 273 8.87 -2.10 -9.17
N ARG A 274 7.58 -1.74 -9.25
CA ARG A 274 6.54 -2.58 -9.84
C ARG A 274 6.85 -2.93 -11.31
N GLY A 275 6.99 -4.23 -11.59
CA GLY A 275 7.32 -4.74 -12.92
C GLY A 275 8.76 -4.49 -13.39
N ARG A 276 9.65 -4.01 -12.48
CA ARG A 276 11.05 -3.70 -12.81
C ARG A 276 12.07 -4.49 -11.97
N GLY A 277 11.64 -5.52 -11.26
CA GLY A 277 12.52 -6.32 -10.38
C GLY A 277 12.80 -5.68 -9.02
N GLY A 278 11.91 -4.75 -8.60
CA GLY A 278 12.02 -4.03 -7.32
C GLY A 278 12.68 -2.66 -7.44
N VAL A 279 12.65 -1.89 -6.35
CA VAL A 279 13.13 -0.50 -6.28
C VAL A 279 14.62 -0.39 -6.61
N GLN A 280 15.43 -1.31 -6.10
CA GLN A 280 16.87 -1.35 -6.37
C GLN A 280 17.14 -1.47 -7.88
N ALA A 281 16.54 -2.48 -8.53
CA ALA A 281 16.74 -2.71 -9.96
C ALA A 281 16.24 -1.53 -10.82
N ALA A 282 15.14 -0.88 -10.40
CA ALA A 282 14.57 0.27 -11.10
C ALA A 282 15.46 1.52 -11.04
N LEU A 283 16.09 1.81 -9.91
CA LEU A 283 16.81 3.08 -9.66
C LEU A 283 18.32 2.97 -9.76
N SER A 284 18.95 1.79 -9.62
CA SER A 284 20.42 1.64 -9.75
C SER A 284 20.99 2.17 -11.06
N PRO A 285 20.31 2.12 -12.23
CA PRO A 285 20.84 2.70 -13.47
C PRO A 285 21.07 4.21 -13.45
N VAL A 286 20.47 4.91 -12.49
CA VAL A 286 20.55 6.37 -12.34
C VAL A 286 21.10 6.80 -10.99
N ALA A 287 21.55 5.88 -10.17
CA ALA A 287 21.95 6.12 -8.78
C ALA A 287 23.01 7.22 -8.61
N ASP A 288 23.99 7.28 -9.52
CA ASP A 288 25.06 8.29 -9.55
C ASP A 288 24.56 9.72 -9.87
N ARG A 289 23.33 9.85 -10.33
CA ARG A 289 22.67 11.09 -10.78
C ARG A 289 21.42 11.42 -9.95
N LEU A 290 21.05 10.58 -9.00
CA LEU A 290 19.85 10.67 -8.20
C LEU A 290 20.16 11.08 -6.76
N VAL A 291 19.41 12.05 -6.23
CA VAL A 291 19.53 12.52 -4.86
C VAL A 291 18.18 12.39 -4.17
N GLY A 292 18.13 11.63 -3.09
CA GLY A 292 16.99 11.56 -2.18
C GLY A 292 17.13 12.54 -1.03
N VAL A 293 16.10 13.33 -0.75
CA VAL A 293 16.08 14.29 0.34
C VAL A 293 14.98 13.90 1.34
N GLY A 294 15.38 13.40 2.51
CA GLY A 294 14.48 13.06 3.61
C GLY A 294 14.34 14.17 4.62
N ILE A 295 13.18 14.31 5.24
CA ILE A 295 12.88 15.33 6.23
C ILE A 295 12.60 14.66 7.58
N PRO A 296 13.53 14.72 8.54
CA PRO A 296 13.30 14.19 9.88
C PRO A 296 12.04 14.78 10.52
N GLY A 297 11.15 13.91 11.02
CA GLY A 297 9.88 14.31 11.63
C GLY A 297 8.75 14.64 10.63
N ASP A 298 8.92 14.31 9.35
CA ASP A 298 7.84 14.32 8.36
C ASP A 298 6.78 13.26 8.74
N LEU A 299 5.53 13.70 8.95
CA LEU A 299 4.42 12.83 9.34
C LEU A 299 3.71 12.21 8.14
N LEU A 300 3.95 12.70 6.92
CA LEU A 300 3.37 12.13 5.71
C LEU A 300 4.30 11.06 5.13
N TYR A 301 5.56 11.40 4.90
CA TYR A 301 6.60 10.50 4.38
C TYR A 301 7.84 10.55 5.26
N PRO A 302 7.93 9.67 6.26
CA PRO A 302 9.07 9.63 7.17
C PRO A 302 10.40 9.53 6.41
N ASP A 303 11.42 10.21 6.90
CA ASP A 303 12.73 10.31 6.27
C ASP A 303 13.40 8.95 6.01
N HIS A 304 13.15 7.96 6.87
CA HIS A 304 13.65 6.60 6.65
C HIS A 304 13.11 5.98 5.35
N ALA A 305 11.87 6.28 4.94
CA ALA A 305 11.32 5.76 3.70
C ALA A 305 12.04 6.33 2.45
N VAL A 306 12.61 7.54 2.55
CA VAL A 306 13.49 8.11 1.53
C VAL A 306 14.89 7.51 1.60
N ARG A 307 15.42 7.35 2.79
CA ARG A 307 16.75 6.74 3.01
C ARG A 307 16.81 5.31 2.49
N GLU A 308 15.78 4.50 2.81
CA GLU A 308 15.71 3.09 2.41
C GLU A 308 15.85 2.90 0.89
N TRP A 309 15.13 3.67 0.08
CA TRP A 309 15.26 3.52 -1.36
C TRP A 309 16.58 4.11 -1.90
N ALA A 310 17.08 5.19 -1.30
CA ALA A 310 18.34 5.77 -1.72
C ALA A 310 19.51 4.79 -1.44
N ASP A 311 19.54 4.20 -0.26
CA ASP A 311 20.54 3.18 0.12
C ASP A 311 20.41 1.92 -0.76
N ALA A 312 19.19 1.43 -0.99
CA ALA A 312 18.95 0.26 -1.85
C ALA A 312 19.41 0.48 -3.29
N ALA A 313 19.21 1.68 -3.84
CA ALA A 313 19.64 2.04 -5.19
C ALA A 313 21.14 2.36 -5.28
N GLY A 314 21.80 2.70 -4.17
CA GLY A 314 23.13 3.30 -4.15
C GLY A 314 23.15 4.78 -4.53
N ALA A 315 22.02 5.48 -4.35
CA ALA A 315 21.86 6.90 -4.63
C ALA A 315 22.30 7.77 -3.44
N ALA A 316 22.57 9.05 -3.71
CA ALA A 316 22.90 9.99 -2.64
C ALA A 316 21.68 10.29 -1.76
N TYR A 317 21.87 10.31 -0.44
CA TYR A 317 20.86 10.71 0.53
C TYR A 317 21.29 11.99 1.25
N VAL A 318 20.35 12.91 1.44
CA VAL A 318 20.57 14.18 2.15
C VAL A 318 19.43 14.39 3.14
N GLU A 319 19.75 14.69 4.39
CA GLU A 319 18.78 15.14 5.38
C GLU A 319 18.48 16.63 5.23
N LEU A 320 17.19 16.98 5.35
CA LEU A 320 16.69 18.36 5.44
C LEU A 320 16.00 18.55 6.81
N PRO A 321 16.75 18.71 7.92
CA PRO A 321 16.15 18.94 9.23
C PRO A 321 15.35 20.23 9.26
N SER A 322 14.09 20.16 9.73
CA SER A 322 13.19 21.31 9.78
C SER A 322 12.09 21.11 10.82
N PRO A 323 11.64 22.15 11.51
CA PRO A 323 10.45 22.10 12.35
C PRO A 323 9.16 22.11 11.53
N HIS A 324 9.24 22.27 10.20
CA HIS A 324 8.07 22.45 9.33
C HIS A 324 7.48 21.11 8.85
N GLY A 325 8.14 19.97 9.11
CA GLY A 325 7.68 18.66 8.64
C GLY A 325 7.71 18.56 7.10
N HIS A 326 6.72 17.93 6.52
CA HIS A 326 6.64 17.67 5.09
C HIS A 326 6.85 18.92 4.21
N ASP A 327 6.30 20.07 4.62
CA ASP A 327 6.44 21.33 3.87
C ASP A 327 7.86 21.93 3.93
N ALA A 328 8.84 21.31 4.57
CA ALA A 328 10.20 21.83 4.66
C ALA A 328 10.82 22.07 3.29
N PHE A 329 10.54 21.24 2.28
CA PHE A 329 11.07 21.45 0.93
C PHE A 329 10.54 22.72 0.25
N LEU A 330 9.45 23.31 0.77
CA LEU A 330 8.92 24.61 0.32
C LEU A 330 9.38 25.76 1.20
N LEU A 331 9.72 25.52 2.47
CA LEU A 331 9.95 26.55 3.48
C LEU A 331 11.43 26.73 3.85
N GLU A 332 12.25 25.68 3.76
CA GLU A 332 13.69 25.74 4.01
C GLU A 332 14.47 26.18 2.74
N VAL A 333 14.07 27.33 2.22
CA VAL A 333 14.48 27.82 0.88
C VAL A 333 16.00 27.79 0.66
N GLU A 334 16.80 28.31 1.61
CA GLU A 334 18.26 28.36 1.48
C GLU A 334 18.91 26.97 1.44
N ARG A 335 18.39 26.03 2.25
CA ARG A 335 18.91 24.66 2.29
C ARG A 335 18.54 23.90 1.03
N VAL A 336 17.30 24.05 0.58
CA VAL A 336 16.79 23.44 -0.66
C VAL A 336 17.54 24.00 -1.87
N ALA A 337 17.72 25.32 -1.95
CA ALA A 337 18.50 25.96 -3.00
C ALA A 337 19.94 25.43 -3.06
N ARG A 338 20.57 25.19 -1.92
CA ARG A 338 21.93 24.64 -1.86
C ARG A 338 21.99 23.19 -2.37
N ILE A 339 21.00 22.37 -2.02
CA ILE A 339 20.90 20.97 -2.49
C ILE A 339 20.69 20.94 -4.00
N ILE A 340 19.72 21.69 -4.50
CA ILE A 340 19.40 21.77 -5.93
C ILE A 340 20.58 22.36 -6.73
N GLY A 341 21.22 23.43 -6.23
CA GLY A 341 22.37 24.05 -6.89
C GLY A 341 23.54 23.08 -7.08
N LYS A 342 23.83 22.25 -6.06
CA LYS A 342 24.83 21.17 -6.20
C LYS A 342 24.45 20.15 -7.28
N ALA A 343 23.17 19.77 -7.34
CA ALA A 343 22.69 18.81 -8.35
C ALA A 343 22.75 19.41 -9.76
N VAL A 344 22.40 20.69 -9.93
CA VAL A 344 22.53 21.42 -11.20
C VAL A 344 23.98 21.46 -11.66
N THR A 345 24.92 21.92 -10.81
CA THR A 345 26.34 21.96 -11.14
C THR A 345 26.91 20.60 -11.54
N ALA A 346 26.50 19.53 -10.83
CA ALA A 346 26.90 18.17 -11.19
C ALA A 346 26.33 17.73 -12.54
N ALA A 347 25.08 18.11 -12.84
CA ALA A 347 24.43 17.79 -14.10
C ALA A 347 25.03 18.58 -15.29
N GLU A 348 25.39 19.85 -15.08
CA GLU A 348 26.11 20.68 -16.05
C GLU A 348 27.49 20.08 -16.39
N ALA A 349 28.23 19.63 -15.38
CA ALA A 349 29.51 18.97 -15.57
C ALA A 349 29.37 17.68 -16.42
N ARG A 350 28.32 16.90 -16.19
CA ARG A 350 28.02 15.70 -17.01
C ARG A 350 27.62 16.07 -18.43
N ALA A 351 26.86 17.13 -18.62
CA ALA A 351 26.47 17.61 -19.93
C ALA A 351 27.71 18.04 -20.76
N ALA A 352 28.67 18.71 -20.11
CA ALA A 352 29.92 19.17 -20.75
C ALA A 352 30.87 18.03 -21.15
N THR A 353 30.82 16.88 -20.45
CA THR A 353 31.70 15.74 -20.75
C THR A 353 31.25 14.90 -21.94
N GLY A 354 30.13 15.25 -22.58
CA GLY A 354 29.68 14.62 -23.82
C GLY A 354 29.33 13.15 -23.72
N VAL A 355 28.97 12.66 -22.53
CA VAL A 355 28.38 11.31 -22.39
C VAL A 355 27.13 11.27 -23.27
N PRO A 356 27.08 10.45 -24.33
CA PRO A 356 25.96 10.47 -25.25
C PRO A 356 24.69 10.06 -24.52
N VAL A 357 23.81 11.01 -24.30
CA VAL A 357 22.40 10.67 -24.12
C VAL A 357 21.95 10.11 -25.47
N HIS A 358 21.75 8.82 -25.57
CA HIS A 358 21.42 8.18 -26.83
C HIS A 358 20.22 8.89 -27.47
N ARG A 359 20.43 9.54 -28.62
CA ARG A 359 19.34 9.93 -29.52
C ARG A 359 18.68 8.65 -30.03
N ARG A 360 17.67 8.14 -29.34
CA ARG A 360 16.68 7.32 -30.03
C ARG A 360 15.91 8.29 -30.92
N GLY A 361 16.02 8.09 -32.24
CA GLY A 361 15.12 8.70 -33.22
C GLY A 361 13.67 8.54 -32.74
N ALA A 362 12.82 9.52 -33.13
CA ALA A 362 11.42 9.61 -32.72
C ALA A 362 10.87 8.22 -32.39
N ALA A 363 10.65 8.01 -31.10
CA ALA A 363 10.18 6.71 -30.66
C ALA A 363 8.86 6.49 -31.40
N ALA A 364 8.88 5.55 -32.33
CA ALA A 364 7.65 4.85 -32.66
C ALA A 364 6.94 4.61 -31.33
N PRO A 365 5.61 4.75 -31.27
CA PRO A 365 4.87 4.47 -30.04
C PRO A 365 5.53 3.24 -29.45
N VAL A 366 6.03 3.33 -28.22
CA VAL A 366 6.45 2.16 -27.50
C VAL A 366 5.15 1.38 -27.43
N ALA A 367 4.98 0.51 -28.43
CA ALA A 367 4.08 -0.62 -28.28
C ALA A 367 4.44 -1.12 -26.88
N PRO A 368 3.47 -1.33 -26.01
CA PRO A 368 3.77 -1.91 -24.73
C PRO A 368 4.75 -3.01 -25.08
N ALA A 369 6.00 -2.94 -24.60
CA ALA A 369 6.87 -4.07 -24.66
C ALA A 369 6.13 -5.09 -23.82
N THR A 370 5.27 -5.79 -24.46
CA THR A 370 4.87 -7.12 -24.08
C THR A 370 6.12 -7.98 -24.29
N ALA A 371 7.16 -7.71 -23.48
CA ALA A 371 7.84 -8.85 -22.92
C ALA A 371 6.67 -9.62 -22.32
N PRO A 372 6.39 -10.84 -22.77
CA PRO A 372 5.29 -11.62 -22.26
C PRO A 372 5.42 -11.53 -20.75
N VAL A 373 4.38 -10.97 -20.09
CA VAL A 373 4.39 -10.78 -18.62
C VAL A 373 4.71 -12.16 -18.10
N ARG A 374 5.93 -12.33 -17.56
CA ARG A 374 6.36 -13.64 -17.07
C ARG A 374 5.30 -14.09 -16.10
N PRO A 375 4.64 -15.23 -16.35
CA PRO A 375 3.63 -15.72 -15.45
C PRO A 375 4.24 -15.93 -14.07
N LEU A 376 3.49 -15.56 -13.02
CA LEU A 376 3.84 -15.94 -11.67
C LEU A 376 3.79 -17.46 -11.57
N ARG A 377 4.95 -18.09 -11.34
CA ARG A 377 5.11 -19.55 -11.35
C ARG A 377 4.98 -20.09 -9.93
N ILE A 378 3.98 -20.91 -9.71
CA ILE A 378 3.70 -21.47 -8.39
C ILE A 378 3.87 -22.99 -8.37
N ALA A 379 4.39 -23.49 -7.27
CA ALA A 379 4.34 -24.89 -6.89
C ALA A 379 3.23 -25.07 -5.85
N LEU A 380 2.30 -25.99 -6.08
CA LEU A 380 1.17 -26.24 -5.18
C LEU A 380 1.37 -27.55 -4.41
N ALA A 381 1.62 -27.48 -3.13
CA ALA A 381 1.63 -28.64 -2.24
C ALA A 381 0.21 -28.90 -1.71
N GLY A 382 -0.47 -29.88 -2.30
CA GLY A 382 -1.81 -30.31 -1.92
C GLY A 382 -2.93 -29.77 -2.82
N CYS A 383 -3.72 -30.66 -3.39
CA CYS A 383 -4.90 -30.39 -4.19
C CYS A 383 -6.15 -31.00 -3.56
N GLY A 384 -6.39 -30.64 -2.31
CA GLY A 384 -7.63 -30.93 -1.55
C GLY A 384 -8.62 -29.77 -1.71
N HIS A 385 -9.47 -29.54 -0.68
CA HIS A 385 -10.50 -28.49 -0.70
C HIS A 385 -9.91 -27.07 -0.97
N VAL A 386 -8.83 -26.71 -0.27
CA VAL A 386 -8.20 -25.38 -0.42
C VAL A 386 -7.45 -25.29 -1.74
N GLY A 387 -6.55 -26.25 -2.04
CA GLY A 387 -5.77 -26.22 -3.27
C GLY A 387 -6.63 -26.35 -4.54
N GLY A 388 -7.70 -27.16 -4.52
CA GLY A 388 -8.66 -27.22 -5.61
C GLY A 388 -9.39 -25.90 -5.83
N SER A 389 -9.93 -25.32 -4.76
CA SER A 389 -10.58 -24.00 -4.82
C SER A 389 -9.63 -22.89 -5.28
N LEU A 390 -8.34 -22.97 -4.96
CA LEU A 390 -7.34 -22.04 -5.45
C LEU A 390 -7.19 -22.13 -6.98
N LEU A 391 -7.12 -23.33 -7.53
CA LEU A 391 -7.09 -23.55 -8.98
C LEU A 391 -8.31 -22.97 -9.68
N ASP A 392 -9.51 -23.16 -9.10
CA ASP A 392 -10.75 -22.59 -9.61
C ASP A 392 -10.71 -21.07 -9.61
N LEU A 393 -10.27 -20.44 -8.50
CA LEU A 393 -10.14 -18.99 -8.38
C LEU A 393 -9.10 -18.40 -9.35
N ILE A 394 -7.98 -19.09 -9.58
CA ILE A 394 -7.00 -18.69 -10.60
C ILE A 394 -7.64 -18.70 -11.99
N GLY A 395 -8.43 -19.74 -12.30
CA GLY A 395 -9.14 -19.85 -13.57
C GLY A 395 -10.22 -18.78 -13.75
N GLU A 396 -10.98 -18.48 -12.70
CA GLU A 396 -11.97 -17.41 -12.70
C GLU A 396 -11.31 -16.03 -12.91
N ARG A 397 -10.23 -15.76 -12.17
CA ARG A 397 -9.46 -14.53 -12.30
C ARG A 397 -8.93 -14.33 -13.72
N ALA A 398 -8.36 -15.37 -14.32
CA ALA A 398 -7.85 -15.33 -15.71
C ALA A 398 -8.96 -15.03 -16.73
N THR A 399 -10.20 -15.46 -16.43
CA THR A 399 -11.36 -15.19 -17.29
C THR A 399 -11.92 -13.77 -17.06
N ALA A 400 -12.00 -13.35 -15.79
CA ALA A 400 -12.58 -12.06 -15.41
C ALA A 400 -11.65 -10.88 -15.71
N ASN A 401 -10.34 -11.09 -15.67
CA ASN A 401 -9.33 -10.08 -15.96
C ASN A 401 -8.20 -10.67 -16.81
N PRO A 402 -8.38 -10.81 -18.14
CA PRO A 402 -7.39 -11.37 -19.06
C PRO A 402 -6.06 -10.57 -19.10
N GLU A 403 -6.10 -9.28 -18.76
CA GLU A 403 -4.93 -8.39 -18.74
C GLU A 403 -4.09 -8.53 -17.46
N ALA A 404 -4.64 -9.20 -16.43
CA ALA A 404 -3.90 -9.40 -15.20
C ALA A 404 -2.72 -10.37 -15.40
N PRO A 405 -1.57 -10.14 -14.75
CA PRO A 405 -0.42 -11.05 -14.84
C PRO A 405 -0.85 -12.51 -14.67
N PRO A 406 -0.54 -13.39 -15.63
CA PRO A 406 -0.98 -14.77 -15.57
C PRO A 406 -0.30 -15.51 -14.42
N ILE A 407 -1.03 -16.44 -13.82
CA ILE A 407 -0.48 -17.38 -12.84
C ILE A 407 -0.34 -18.73 -13.52
N ARG A 408 0.81 -19.37 -13.39
CA ARG A 408 1.08 -20.70 -13.88
C ARG A 408 1.42 -21.64 -12.72
N VAL A 409 0.75 -22.75 -12.66
CA VAL A 409 0.97 -23.79 -11.66
C VAL A 409 1.89 -24.86 -12.27
N GLU A 410 3.17 -24.81 -11.94
CA GLU A 410 4.16 -25.68 -12.58
C GLU A 410 4.09 -27.12 -12.08
N ARG A 411 3.92 -27.30 -10.77
CA ARG A 411 3.83 -28.62 -10.12
C ARG A 411 2.72 -28.65 -9.07
N VAL A 412 2.07 -29.78 -8.96
CA VAL A 412 1.02 -30.07 -7.97
C VAL A 412 1.36 -31.38 -7.24
N LEU A 413 1.79 -31.26 -5.99
CA LEU A 413 2.10 -32.42 -5.14
C LEU A 413 0.81 -33.05 -4.62
N VAL A 414 0.63 -34.35 -4.85
CA VAL A 414 -0.49 -35.13 -4.36
C VAL A 414 -0.03 -36.45 -3.79
N ARG A 415 -0.75 -37.00 -2.81
CA ARG A 415 -0.45 -38.32 -2.23
C ARG A 415 -0.89 -39.48 -3.13
N ASP A 416 -2.04 -39.33 -3.75
CA ASP A 416 -2.66 -40.34 -4.62
C ASP A 416 -3.00 -39.71 -5.97
N PRO A 417 -2.23 -39.98 -7.04
CA PRO A 417 -2.47 -39.42 -8.36
C PRO A 417 -3.71 -39.97 -9.05
N SER A 418 -4.23 -41.12 -8.62
CA SER A 418 -5.44 -41.76 -9.21
C SER A 418 -6.75 -41.09 -8.78
N ARG A 419 -6.75 -40.34 -7.69
CA ARG A 419 -7.93 -39.65 -7.19
C ARG A 419 -8.35 -38.54 -8.17
N SER A 420 -9.62 -38.51 -8.55
CA SER A 420 -10.21 -37.46 -9.40
C SER A 420 -10.12 -36.08 -8.75
N ARG A 421 -9.67 -35.09 -9.52
CA ARG A 421 -9.54 -33.67 -9.12
C ARG A 421 -10.07 -32.77 -10.22
N PRO A 422 -11.39 -32.50 -10.25
CA PRO A 422 -12.01 -31.72 -11.33
C PRO A 422 -11.36 -30.34 -11.52
N SER A 423 -11.07 -29.60 -10.44
CA SER A 423 -10.42 -28.29 -10.50
C SER A 423 -9.04 -28.33 -11.17
N LEU A 424 -8.25 -29.38 -10.92
CA LEU A 424 -6.95 -29.56 -11.56
C LEU A 424 -7.10 -29.92 -13.05
N ALA A 425 -8.06 -30.78 -13.38
CA ALA A 425 -8.37 -31.11 -14.77
C ALA A 425 -8.80 -29.86 -15.57
N HIS A 426 -9.61 -29.00 -14.96
CA HIS A 426 -9.98 -27.70 -15.55
C HIS A 426 -8.78 -26.75 -15.70
N ALA A 427 -7.89 -26.69 -14.70
CA ALA A 427 -6.68 -25.88 -14.76
C ALA A 427 -5.75 -26.32 -15.90
N ILE A 428 -5.58 -27.63 -16.10
CA ILE A 428 -4.81 -28.21 -17.23
C ILE A 428 -5.49 -27.86 -18.56
N ALA A 429 -6.80 -28.06 -18.68
CA ALA A 429 -7.54 -27.76 -19.90
C ALA A 429 -7.46 -26.28 -20.32
N ARG A 430 -7.28 -25.37 -19.36
CA ARG A 430 -7.11 -23.93 -19.57
C ARG A 430 -5.65 -23.48 -19.74
N GLY A 431 -4.69 -24.39 -19.68
CA GLY A 431 -3.25 -24.08 -19.79
C GLY A 431 -2.68 -23.37 -18.56
N ILE A 432 -3.41 -23.35 -17.43
CA ILE A 432 -2.94 -22.81 -16.13
C ILE A 432 -1.89 -23.74 -15.53
N ALA A 433 -2.04 -25.07 -15.72
CA ALA A 433 -1.08 -26.09 -15.33
C ALA A 433 -0.72 -26.99 -16.55
N PRO A 434 0.53 -27.45 -16.65
CA PRO A 434 0.90 -28.41 -17.70
C PRO A 434 0.26 -29.79 -17.44
N SER A 435 0.16 -30.63 -18.47
CA SER A 435 -0.45 -31.95 -18.37
C SER A 435 0.31 -32.91 -17.42
N ASP A 436 1.58 -32.69 -17.25
CA ASP A 436 2.49 -33.42 -16.36
C ASP A 436 2.73 -32.74 -15.00
N ALA A 437 1.90 -31.76 -14.62
CA ALA A 437 2.02 -31.03 -13.36
C ALA A 437 1.93 -31.91 -12.10
N VAL A 438 1.24 -33.06 -12.19
CA VAL A 438 0.99 -33.94 -11.03
C VAL A 438 2.25 -34.70 -10.66
N ILE A 439 2.67 -34.53 -9.41
CA ILE A 439 3.80 -35.26 -8.81
C ILE A 439 3.43 -35.89 -7.46
N THR A 440 4.17 -36.94 -7.08
CA THR A 440 4.01 -37.62 -5.80
C THR A 440 5.26 -37.55 -4.92
N ASP A 441 6.40 -37.19 -5.49
CA ASP A 441 7.64 -36.97 -4.74
C ASP A 441 7.73 -35.52 -4.28
N PRO A 442 7.75 -35.26 -2.95
CA PRO A 442 7.91 -33.90 -2.42
C PRO A 442 9.21 -33.22 -2.86
N ASN A 443 10.29 -33.97 -3.09
CA ASN A 443 11.57 -33.40 -3.46
C ASN A 443 11.56 -32.77 -4.86
N ALA A 444 10.73 -33.28 -5.76
CA ALA A 444 10.58 -32.76 -7.13
C ALA A 444 9.69 -31.51 -7.21
N LEU A 445 9.07 -31.07 -6.10
CA LEU A 445 8.14 -29.95 -6.12
C LEU A 445 8.81 -28.60 -6.43
N LEU A 446 10.06 -28.45 -6.06
CA LEU A 446 10.85 -27.22 -6.21
C LEU A 446 11.96 -27.31 -7.25
N ASP A 447 11.94 -28.30 -8.14
CA ASP A 447 13.00 -28.52 -9.16
C ASP A 447 12.91 -27.52 -10.31
N ASP A 448 11.74 -26.98 -10.57
CA ASP A 448 11.52 -25.92 -11.59
C ASP A 448 11.85 -24.52 -11.01
N ASP A 449 11.90 -23.54 -11.90
CA ASP A 449 12.00 -22.12 -11.54
C ASP A 449 10.66 -21.66 -10.96
N ILE A 450 10.53 -21.65 -9.63
CA ILE A 450 9.33 -21.37 -8.87
C ILE A 450 9.46 -20.04 -8.15
N ASP A 451 8.46 -19.17 -8.28
CA ASP A 451 8.40 -17.87 -7.58
C ASP A 451 7.75 -18.02 -6.19
N VAL A 452 6.72 -18.88 -6.08
CA VAL A 452 5.95 -19.08 -4.84
C VAL A 452 5.64 -20.56 -4.62
N LEU A 453 5.94 -21.05 -3.41
CA LEU A 453 5.39 -22.30 -2.91
C LEU A 453 4.07 -22.02 -2.19
N VAL A 454 2.97 -22.61 -2.65
CA VAL A 454 1.69 -22.62 -1.92
C VAL A 454 1.54 -23.95 -1.20
N GLU A 455 1.51 -23.92 0.14
CA GLU A 455 1.40 -25.10 0.99
C GLU A 455 -0.03 -25.24 1.56
N ALA A 456 -0.72 -26.30 1.16
CA ALA A 456 -2.08 -26.67 1.57
C ALA A 456 -2.26 -28.19 1.79
N ILE A 457 -1.18 -28.89 2.22
CA ILE A 457 -1.23 -30.36 2.43
C ILE A 457 -1.72 -30.74 3.83
N GLY A 458 -1.58 -29.86 4.81
CA GLY A 458 -1.86 -30.15 6.21
C GLY A 458 -0.83 -31.10 6.87
N GLY A 459 -0.91 -31.24 8.18
CA GLY A 459 0.11 -31.92 8.98
C GLY A 459 1.36 -31.08 9.13
N THR A 460 2.37 -31.55 9.90
CA THR A 460 3.53 -30.71 10.18
C THR A 460 4.82 -31.23 9.56
N ALA A 461 5.06 -32.54 9.47
CA ALA A 461 6.38 -33.09 9.08
C ALA A 461 6.75 -32.79 7.62
N THR A 462 5.90 -33.21 6.65
CA THR A 462 6.16 -32.97 5.21
C THR A 462 6.04 -31.51 4.87
N ALA A 463 5.02 -30.81 5.42
CA ALA A 463 4.83 -29.37 5.21
C ALA A 463 6.05 -28.58 5.67
N ARG A 464 6.59 -28.87 6.84
CA ARG A 464 7.81 -28.25 7.37
C ARG A 464 8.98 -28.42 6.45
N ALA A 465 9.28 -29.66 6.02
CA ALA A 465 10.41 -29.93 5.14
C ALA A 465 10.34 -29.13 3.82
N LEU A 466 9.14 -29.06 3.19
CA LEU A 466 8.92 -28.30 1.97
C LEU A 466 9.05 -26.79 2.19
N VAL A 467 8.46 -26.27 3.26
CA VAL A 467 8.51 -24.84 3.58
C VAL A 467 9.95 -24.42 3.90
N GLU A 468 10.67 -25.16 4.73
CA GLU A 468 12.08 -24.88 5.04
C GLU A 468 12.95 -24.94 3.76
N ALA A 469 12.76 -25.96 2.90
CA ALA A 469 13.49 -26.07 1.63
C ALA A 469 13.24 -24.90 0.68
N ALA A 470 11.98 -24.45 0.56
CA ALA A 470 11.63 -23.29 -0.25
C ALA A 470 12.25 -22.00 0.29
N LEU A 471 12.12 -21.75 1.60
CA LEU A 471 12.70 -20.58 2.25
C LEU A 471 14.23 -20.53 2.13
N HIS A 472 14.93 -21.66 2.26
CA HIS A 472 16.38 -21.73 2.06
C HIS A 472 16.80 -21.41 0.62
N ARG A 473 15.95 -21.67 -0.38
CA ARG A 473 16.17 -21.32 -1.79
C ARG A 473 15.76 -19.88 -2.11
N GLY A 474 15.30 -19.09 -1.14
CA GLY A 474 14.78 -17.75 -1.38
C GLY A 474 13.40 -17.73 -2.04
N ILE A 475 12.72 -18.88 -2.15
CA ILE A 475 11.37 -18.99 -2.72
C ILE A 475 10.37 -18.49 -1.68
N ARG A 476 9.48 -17.63 -2.09
CA ARG A 476 8.37 -17.15 -1.26
C ARG A 476 7.41 -18.28 -0.91
N VAL A 477 6.91 -18.29 0.32
CA VAL A 477 5.97 -19.31 0.79
C VAL A 477 4.65 -18.67 1.19
N VAL A 478 3.55 -19.26 0.72
CA VAL A 478 2.19 -18.99 1.18
C VAL A 478 1.61 -20.27 1.79
N THR A 479 1.20 -20.23 3.06
CA THR A 479 0.67 -21.42 3.73
C THR A 479 -0.67 -21.18 4.41
N ALA A 480 -1.57 -22.18 4.35
CA ALA A 480 -2.79 -22.22 5.14
C ALA A 480 -2.69 -23.17 6.36
N ASN A 481 -1.48 -23.62 6.70
CA ASN A 481 -1.24 -24.65 7.69
C ASN A 481 -1.06 -24.10 9.11
N LYS A 482 -2.16 -23.93 9.82
CA LYS A 482 -2.17 -23.41 11.18
C LYS A 482 -1.36 -24.26 12.18
N ALA A 483 -1.35 -25.59 12.02
CA ALA A 483 -0.60 -26.50 12.91
C ALA A 483 0.91 -26.26 12.79
N LEU A 484 1.42 -26.16 11.57
CA LEU A 484 2.85 -25.84 11.32
C LEU A 484 3.22 -24.47 11.91
N LEU A 485 2.35 -23.48 11.72
CA LEU A 485 2.60 -22.11 12.22
C LEU A 485 2.50 -22.04 13.75
N GLY A 486 1.57 -22.78 14.36
CA GLY A 486 1.45 -22.88 15.81
C GLY A 486 2.67 -23.53 16.48
N GLU A 487 3.37 -24.43 15.79
CA GLU A 487 4.60 -25.08 16.27
C GLU A 487 5.87 -24.27 15.95
N ARG A 488 5.98 -23.69 14.74
CA ARG A 488 7.23 -23.20 14.18
C ARG A 488 7.13 -21.84 13.51
N GLY A 489 6.00 -21.15 13.60
CA GLY A 489 5.74 -19.94 12.83
C GLY A 489 6.81 -18.86 12.96
N ALA A 490 7.25 -18.55 14.19
CA ALA A 490 8.28 -17.56 14.45
C ALA A 490 9.64 -17.97 13.86
N ALA A 491 10.03 -19.24 13.98
CA ALA A 491 11.27 -19.75 13.41
C ALA A 491 11.25 -19.73 11.86
N LEU A 492 10.14 -20.12 11.23
CA LEU A 492 9.98 -20.07 9.78
C LEU A 492 9.96 -18.63 9.24
N GLN A 493 9.36 -17.70 9.99
CA GLN A 493 9.38 -16.29 9.64
C GLN A 493 10.79 -15.70 9.74
N ALA A 494 11.58 -16.10 10.76
CA ALA A 494 12.98 -15.72 10.90
C ALA A 494 13.82 -16.29 9.74
N LEU A 495 13.59 -17.55 9.38
CA LEU A 495 14.25 -18.20 8.24
C LEU A 495 13.92 -17.49 6.92
N ALA A 496 12.66 -17.08 6.69
CA ALA A 496 12.27 -16.32 5.52
C ALA A 496 13.06 -15.00 5.43
N ARG A 497 13.11 -14.23 6.52
CA ARG A 497 13.85 -12.96 6.57
C ARG A 497 15.35 -13.13 6.32
N SER A 498 15.98 -14.14 6.92
CA SER A 498 17.42 -14.38 6.75
C SER A 498 17.82 -14.79 5.34
N ASN A 499 16.87 -15.31 4.54
CA ASN A 499 17.07 -15.66 3.13
C ASN A 499 16.46 -14.63 2.16
N GLY A 500 16.11 -13.43 2.62
CA GLY A 500 15.59 -12.36 1.77
C GLY A 500 14.24 -12.64 1.11
N THR A 501 13.43 -13.55 1.71
CA THR A 501 12.13 -13.96 1.19
C THR A 501 11.02 -13.77 2.21
N ARG A 502 9.79 -14.17 1.88
CA ARG A 502 8.60 -13.96 2.72
C ARG A 502 7.86 -15.26 3.00
N LEU A 503 7.24 -15.29 4.18
CA LEU A 503 6.25 -16.29 4.59
C LEU A 503 4.92 -15.58 4.86
N ASP A 504 3.90 -15.86 4.05
CA ASP A 504 2.56 -15.29 4.15
C ASP A 504 1.55 -16.38 4.50
N PHE A 505 0.53 -16.05 5.33
CA PHE A 505 -0.33 -17.08 5.90
C PHE A 505 -1.71 -16.57 6.35
N GLU A 506 -2.29 -15.60 5.62
CA GLU A 506 -3.63 -15.10 5.91
C GLU A 506 -4.67 -16.23 5.97
N GLY A 507 -4.54 -17.19 5.04
CA GLY A 507 -5.43 -18.36 4.97
C GLY A 507 -5.37 -19.31 6.18
N ALA A 508 -4.37 -19.18 7.06
CA ALA A 508 -4.24 -20.04 8.24
C ALA A 508 -5.15 -19.60 9.41
N VAL A 509 -5.59 -18.33 9.44
CA VAL A 509 -6.38 -17.78 10.56
C VAL A 509 -7.68 -17.17 10.05
N CYS A 510 -8.81 -17.76 10.46
CA CYS A 510 -10.16 -17.24 10.18
C CYS A 510 -10.51 -17.05 8.70
N GLY A 511 -9.94 -17.85 7.80
CA GLY A 511 -10.33 -17.97 6.39
C GLY A 511 -10.27 -16.65 5.62
N ALA A 512 -11.41 -16.07 5.26
CA ALA A 512 -11.49 -14.85 4.47
C ALA A 512 -11.31 -13.54 5.26
N ILE A 513 -11.19 -13.62 6.59
CA ILE A 513 -11.03 -12.44 7.45
C ILE A 513 -9.55 -11.97 7.40
N PRO A 514 -9.24 -10.74 6.95
CA PRO A 514 -7.85 -10.28 6.77
C PRO A 514 -7.18 -9.86 8.10
N VAL A 515 -7.28 -10.73 9.13
CA VAL A 515 -6.82 -10.42 10.49
C VAL A 515 -5.31 -10.50 10.66
N VAL A 516 -4.65 -11.44 9.98
CA VAL A 516 -3.18 -11.60 10.03
C VAL A 516 -2.50 -10.36 9.47
N ARG A 517 -2.94 -9.90 8.30
CA ARG A 517 -2.43 -8.68 7.65
C ARG A 517 -2.69 -7.45 8.50
N CYS A 518 -3.89 -7.33 9.08
CA CYS A 518 -4.23 -6.22 9.96
C CYS A 518 -3.31 -6.19 11.20
N VAL A 519 -3.12 -7.31 11.88
CA VAL A 519 -2.25 -7.36 13.07
C VAL A 519 -0.80 -7.07 12.71
N ARG A 520 -0.29 -7.64 11.61
CA ARG A 520 1.09 -7.43 11.16
C ARG A 520 1.40 -6.00 10.71
N SER A 521 0.47 -5.33 10.05
CA SER A 521 0.70 -4.07 9.35
C SER A 521 0.01 -2.86 10.00
N GLY A 522 -1.09 -3.06 10.70
CA GLY A 522 -1.92 -1.97 11.21
C GLY A 522 -2.00 -1.89 12.72
N ALA A 523 -2.16 -3.02 13.39
CA ALA A 523 -2.40 -3.03 14.83
C ALA A 523 -1.12 -3.10 15.68
N ALA A 524 0.02 -3.46 15.10
CA ALA A 524 1.30 -3.56 15.82
C ALA A 524 1.78 -2.23 16.42
N GLY A 525 1.35 -1.08 15.87
CA GLY A 525 1.72 0.25 16.34
C GLY A 525 0.75 0.89 17.36
N VAL A 526 -0.37 0.23 17.70
CA VAL A 526 -1.44 0.83 18.52
C VAL A 526 -1.54 0.29 19.96
N GLY A 527 -0.55 -0.48 20.43
CA GLY A 527 -0.52 -1.06 21.76
C GLY A 527 -1.67 -2.04 21.99
N ILE A 528 -1.57 -3.24 21.38
CA ILE A 528 -2.58 -4.28 21.56
C ILE A 528 -2.56 -4.78 23.00
N THR A 529 -3.71 -4.75 23.69
CA THR A 529 -3.86 -5.18 25.07
C THR A 529 -4.53 -6.53 25.20
N ARG A 530 -5.41 -6.89 24.23
CA ARG A 530 -6.17 -8.15 24.23
C ARG A 530 -6.53 -8.53 22.81
N VAL A 531 -6.54 -9.83 22.54
CA VAL A 531 -7.19 -10.41 21.36
C VAL A 531 -8.24 -11.41 21.82
N SER A 532 -9.46 -11.30 21.28
CA SER A 532 -10.54 -12.22 21.57
C SER A 532 -11.29 -12.60 20.31
N GLY A 533 -11.93 -13.80 20.29
CA GLY A 533 -12.64 -14.22 19.10
C GLY A 533 -13.47 -15.49 19.24
N ILE A 534 -14.47 -15.60 18.36
CA ILE A 534 -15.07 -16.87 17.96
C ILE A 534 -14.26 -17.35 16.77
N LEU A 535 -13.26 -18.20 17.01
CA LEU A 535 -12.25 -18.57 16.03
C LEU A 535 -12.55 -19.87 15.26
N ASN A 536 -13.62 -20.56 15.62
CA ASN A 536 -14.03 -21.80 14.96
C ASN A 536 -15.50 -21.74 14.55
N GLY A 537 -15.78 -21.84 13.25
CA GLY A 537 -17.12 -21.76 12.69
C GLY A 537 -17.97 -23.00 12.98
N THR A 538 -17.36 -24.18 13.01
CA THR A 538 -18.06 -25.44 13.30
C THR A 538 -18.64 -25.44 14.72
N SER A 539 -17.82 -25.11 15.71
CA SER A 539 -18.26 -25.02 17.11
C SER A 539 -19.34 -23.94 17.32
N ASN A 540 -19.22 -22.80 16.64
CA ASN A 540 -20.23 -21.74 16.68
C ASN A 540 -21.57 -22.22 16.11
N TYR A 541 -21.55 -22.91 14.95
CA TYR A 541 -22.73 -23.48 14.31
C TYR A 541 -23.39 -24.54 15.19
N VAL A 542 -22.61 -25.48 15.78
CA VAL A 542 -23.10 -26.52 16.64
C VAL A 542 -23.80 -25.94 17.86
N LEU A 543 -23.20 -24.95 18.55
CA LEU A 543 -23.83 -24.30 19.70
C LEU A 543 -25.13 -23.57 19.33
N GLU A 544 -25.19 -23.00 18.12
CA GLU A 544 -26.42 -22.37 17.61
C GLU A 544 -27.52 -23.38 17.38
N ARG A 545 -27.25 -24.56 16.79
CA ARG A 545 -28.23 -25.62 16.60
C ARG A 545 -28.70 -26.21 17.93
N VAL A 546 -27.80 -26.37 18.89
CA VAL A 546 -28.14 -26.79 20.25
C VAL A 546 -29.08 -25.76 20.92
N ALA A 547 -28.82 -24.48 20.76
CA ALA A 547 -29.67 -23.40 21.27
C ALA A 547 -31.08 -23.39 20.61
N GLU A 548 -31.21 -23.96 19.42
CA GLU A 548 -32.48 -24.15 18.70
C GLU A 548 -33.18 -25.47 19.03
N GLY A 549 -32.63 -26.28 19.94
CA GLY A 549 -33.25 -27.50 20.48
C GLY A 549 -32.78 -28.81 19.86
N GLN A 550 -31.74 -28.81 19.02
CA GLN A 550 -31.12 -30.06 18.55
C GLN A 550 -30.21 -30.65 19.64
N SER A 551 -30.12 -31.98 19.67
CA SER A 551 -29.08 -32.64 20.46
C SER A 551 -27.68 -32.35 19.88
N LEU A 552 -26.62 -32.55 20.66
CA LEU A 552 -25.24 -32.36 20.19
C LEU A 552 -24.93 -33.20 18.95
N ASP A 553 -25.33 -34.48 18.96
CA ASP A 553 -25.09 -35.41 17.85
C ASP A 553 -25.83 -34.99 16.56
N GLU A 554 -27.09 -34.54 16.68
CA GLU A 554 -27.87 -34.03 15.55
C GLU A 554 -27.26 -32.73 14.97
N ALA A 555 -26.80 -31.82 15.83
CA ALA A 555 -26.15 -30.58 15.44
C ALA A 555 -24.85 -30.86 14.70
N VAL A 556 -24.03 -31.79 15.19
CA VAL A 556 -22.80 -32.24 14.54
C VAL A 556 -23.09 -32.91 13.19
N ALA A 557 -24.04 -33.85 13.14
CA ALA A 557 -24.43 -34.50 11.89
C ALA A 557 -24.95 -33.49 10.84
N THR A 558 -25.66 -32.49 11.31
CA THR A 558 -26.11 -31.40 10.41
C THR A 558 -24.96 -30.56 9.89
N ALA A 559 -23.97 -30.20 10.72
CA ALA A 559 -22.75 -29.50 10.32
C ALA A 559 -21.95 -30.31 9.28
N GLN A 560 -21.85 -31.63 9.46
CA GLN A 560 -21.18 -32.54 8.52
C GLN A 560 -21.89 -32.59 7.16
N ARG A 561 -23.22 -32.71 7.15
CA ARG A 561 -24.01 -32.70 5.90
C ARG A 561 -23.88 -31.41 5.12
N LEU A 562 -23.74 -30.28 5.82
CA LEU A 562 -23.56 -28.96 5.21
C LEU A 562 -22.09 -28.66 4.85
N GLY A 563 -21.16 -29.55 5.18
CA GLY A 563 -19.74 -29.37 4.90
C GLY A 563 -19.05 -28.40 5.85
N TYR A 564 -19.64 -28.06 6.98
CA TYR A 564 -19.04 -27.21 8.02
C TYR A 564 -18.14 -27.98 8.96
N ALA A 565 -18.38 -29.30 9.11
CA ALA A 565 -17.56 -30.21 9.88
C ALA A 565 -17.03 -31.35 9.01
N GLU A 566 -15.80 -31.80 9.29
CA GLU A 566 -15.24 -33.03 8.73
C GLU A 566 -15.85 -34.28 9.36
N ALA A 567 -15.47 -35.46 8.85
CA ALA A 567 -15.95 -36.75 9.41
C ALA A 567 -15.54 -36.91 10.89
N ASP A 568 -14.40 -36.40 11.29
CA ASP A 568 -13.97 -36.31 12.69
C ASP A 568 -13.91 -34.84 13.13
N PRO A 569 -14.95 -34.34 13.83
CA PRO A 569 -15.03 -32.97 14.28
C PRO A 569 -14.36 -32.70 15.64
N THR A 570 -13.62 -33.67 16.18
CA THR A 570 -13.08 -33.63 17.56
C THR A 570 -12.28 -32.36 17.80
N ARG A 571 -11.40 -31.95 16.86
CA ARG A 571 -10.56 -30.74 16.99
C ARG A 571 -11.36 -29.45 16.99
N ASP A 572 -12.54 -29.45 16.37
CA ASP A 572 -13.44 -28.30 16.37
C ASP A 572 -14.19 -28.17 17.69
N LEU A 573 -14.69 -29.30 18.18
CA LEU A 573 -15.50 -29.35 19.41
C LEU A 573 -14.66 -29.20 20.67
N ASP A 574 -13.48 -29.84 20.73
CA ASP A 574 -12.57 -29.71 21.88
C ASP A 574 -11.87 -28.37 21.96
N GLY A 575 -11.98 -27.51 20.91
CA GLY A 575 -11.39 -26.18 20.82
C GLY A 575 -9.94 -26.14 20.37
N GLN A 576 -9.35 -27.24 19.90
CA GLN A 576 -7.95 -27.30 19.44
C GLN A 576 -7.74 -26.41 18.19
N ASP A 577 -8.69 -26.37 17.27
CA ASP A 577 -8.63 -25.49 16.11
C ASP A 577 -8.62 -24.00 16.51
N ALA A 578 -9.41 -23.64 17.51
CA ALA A 578 -9.42 -22.27 18.05
C ALA A 578 -8.11 -21.93 18.78
N GLU A 579 -7.51 -22.93 19.46
CA GLU A 579 -6.20 -22.78 20.13
C GLU A 579 -5.07 -22.51 19.13
N ASP A 580 -4.99 -23.30 18.06
CA ASP A 580 -3.96 -23.12 17.01
C ASP A 580 -4.01 -21.69 16.43
N LYS A 581 -5.22 -21.20 16.14
CA LYS A 581 -5.43 -19.84 15.64
C LYS A 581 -5.09 -18.77 16.69
N LEU A 582 -5.48 -18.99 17.96
CA LEU A 582 -5.18 -18.06 19.04
C LEU A 582 -3.68 -17.92 19.28
N ARG A 583 -2.92 -19.01 19.20
CA ARG A 583 -1.46 -19.00 19.30
C ARG A 583 -0.80 -18.15 18.21
N ILE A 584 -1.28 -18.25 16.97
CA ILE A 584 -0.79 -17.44 15.85
C ILE A 584 -1.14 -15.97 16.08
N LEU A 585 -2.37 -15.65 16.49
CA LEU A 585 -2.77 -14.29 16.79
C LEU A 585 -1.98 -13.69 17.95
N ALA A 586 -1.72 -14.47 19.00
CA ALA A 586 -0.89 -14.03 20.13
C ALA A 586 0.56 -13.75 19.71
N TRP A 587 1.14 -14.61 18.89
CA TRP A 587 2.46 -14.36 18.31
C TRP A 587 2.51 -13.05 17.54
N LEU A 588 1.54 -12.82 16.65
CA LEU A 588 1.51 -11.62 15.83
C LEU A 588 1.25 -10.35 16.64
N ALA A 589 0.38 -10.42 17.65
CA ALA A 589 -0.04 -9.27 18.46
C ALA A 589 0.98 -8.90 19.54
N PHE A 590 1.62 -9.88 20.17
CA PHE A 590 2.47 -9.70 21.36
C PHE A 590 3.92 -10.13 21.15
N GLY A 591 4.28 -10.66 19.99
CA GLY A 591 5.66 -11.07 19.67
C GLY A 591 6.15 -12.31 20.40
N ILE A 592 5.27 -13.09 21.04
CA ILE A 592 5.65 -14.30 21.78
C ILE A 592 5.79 -15.49 20.85
N GLU A 593 6.64 -16.45 21.22
CA GLU A 593 6.70 -17.74 20.51
C GLU A 593 5.37 -18.48 20.67
N PRO A 594 4.69 -18.94 19.58
CA PRO A 594 3.37 -19.58 19.67
C PRO A 594 3.33 -20.75 20.64
N ALA A 595 4.38 -21.58 20.66
CA ALA A 595 4.46 -22.75 21.54
C ALA A 595 4.59 -22.41 23.04
N SER A 596 5.05 -21.19 23.37
CA SER A 596 5.27 -20.75 24.75
C SER A 596 4.00 -20.20 25.42
N LEU A 597 2.95 -19.89 24.66
CA LEU A 597 1.69 -19.41 25.23
C LEU A 597 1.03 -20.50 26.08
N ARG A 598 0.79 -20.20 27.36
CA ARG A 598 -0.04 -21.06 28.20
C ARG A 598 -1.51 -20.89 27.84
N VAL A 599 -2.17 -21.94 27.39
CA VAL A 599 -3.60 -21.92 27.02
C VAL A 599 -4.38 -22.89 27.90
N THR A 600 -5.44 -22.38 28.53
CA THR A 600 -6.46 -23.23 29.18
C THR A 600 -7.63 -23.42 28.22
N ARG A 601 -8.07 -24.69 28.04
CA ARG A 601 -9.07 -25.01 27.03
C ARG A 601 -10.19 -25.87 27.63
N ARG A 602 -11.43 -25.45 27.41
CA ARG A 602 -12.67 -26.20 27.66
C ARG A 602 -13.48 -26.22 26.36
N GLY A 603 -13.63 -27.37 25.76
CA GLY A 603 -14.43 -27.57 24.54
C GLY A 603 -15.92 -27.77 24.82
N ILE A 604 -16.62 -28.26 23.80
CA ILE A 604 -18.04 -28.55 23.78
C ILE A 604 -18.20 -30.06 23.91
N ASP A 605 -18.80 -30.49 25.03
CA ASP A 605 -19.23 -31.87 25.29
C ASP A 605 -20.73 -31.90 25.61
N ALA A 606 -21.27 -33.06 26.00
CA ALA A 606 -22.68 -33.22 26.37
C ALA A 606 -23.10 -32.30 27.53
N GLU A 607 -22.21 -32.06 28.50
CA GLU A 607 -22.48 -31.18 29.63
C GLU A 607 -22.63 -29.71 29.17
N ILE A 608 -21.71 -29.26 28.35
CA ILE A 608 -21.74 -27.88 27.78
C ILE A 608 -22.94 -27.72 26.84
N ALA A 609 -23.29 -28.73 26.04
CA ALA A 609 -24.48 -28.70 25.19
C ALA A 609 -25.78 -28.58 26.02
N ALA A 610 -25.90 -29.36 27.08
CA ALA A 610 -27.04 -29.25 27.99
C ALA A 610 -27.13 -27.89 28.69
N TRP A 611 -25.99 -27.33 29.10
CA TRP A 611 -25.92 -25.98 29.64
C TRP A 611 -26.30 -24.91 28.58
N ALA A 612 -25.82 -25.03 27.35
CA ALA A 612 -26.15 -24.12 26.26
C ALA A 612 -27.66 -24.13 25.94
N ALA A 613 -28.31 -25.30 25.94
CA ALA A 613 -29.74 -25.42 25.75
C ALA A 613 -30.54 -24.74 26.89
N LYS A 614 -30.07 -24.89 28.15
CA LYS A 614 -30.69 -24.21 29.31
C LYS A 614 -30.54 -22.69 29.20
N VAL A 615 -29.36 -22.21 28.90
CA VAL A 615 -29.07 -20.75 28.70
C VAL A 615 -29.94 -20.19 27.57
N ALA A 616 -30.14 -20.95 26.49
CA ALA A 616 -31.00 -20.54 25.39
C ALA A 616 -32.45 -20.39 25.77
N ALA A 617 -32.97 -21.28 26.64
CA ALA A 617 -34.32 -21.19 27.20
C ALA A 617 -34.51 -19.95 28.10
N GLU A 618 -33.44 -19.44 28.70
CA GLU A 618 -33.41 -18.19 29.46
C GLU A 618 -33.29 -16.95 28.57
N GLY A 619 -33.13 -17.07 27.24
CA GLY A 619 -33.04 -15.98 26.27
C GLY A 619 -31.62 -15.59 25.85
N ASP A 620 -30.61 -16.12 26.53
CA ASP A 620 -29.20 -15.84 26.26
C ASP A 620 -28.60 -16.87 25.26
N ARG A 621 -27.28 -16.77 25.01
CA ARG A 621 -26.54 -17.69 24.14
C ARG A 621 -25.26 -18.17 24.83
N VAL A 622 -24.76 -19.33 24.42
CA VAL A 622 -23.40 -19.79 24.75
C VAL A 622 -22.56 -19.77 23.49
N LYS A 623 -21.38 -19.18 23.58
CA LYS A 623 -20.39 -19.09 22.50
C LYS A 623 -19.05 -19.64 22.98
N LEU A 624 -18.30 -20.35 22.11
CA LEU A 624 -16.95 -20.76 22.43
C LEU A 624 -16.02 -19.58 22.11
N VAL A 625 -15.58 -18.84 23.15
CA VAL A 625 -14.78 -17.63 23.03
C VAL A 625 -13.34 -17.96 23.38
N ALA A 626 -12.42 -17.57 22.49
CA ALA A 626 -10.99 -17.61 22.68
C ALA A 626 -10.50 -16.21 23.07
N THR A 627 -9.62 -16.11 24.07
CA THR A 627 -9.01 -14.84 24.51
C THR A 627 -7.54 -15.01 24.79
N VAL A 628 -6.75 -13.96 24.53
CA VAL A 628 -5.38 -13.81 24.99
C VAL A 628 -5.17 -12.40 25.52
N GLU A 629 -4.69 -12.30 26.75
CA GLU A 629 -4.48 -11.05 27.47
C GLU A 629 -3.46 -11.24 28.60
N TYR A 630 -2.94 -10.15 29.18
CA TYR A 630 -2.13 -10.22 30.39
C TYR A 630 -3.03 -10.39 31.62
N ASP A 631 -2.67 -11.36 32.49
CA ASP A 631 -3.35 -11.56 33.79
C ASP A 631 -2.78 -10.70 34.91
N GLY A 632 -1.92 -9.75 34.59
CA GLY A 632 -1.16 -8.90 35.52
C GLY A 632 0.30 -9.30 35.67
N HIS A 633 0.69 -10.50 35.23
CA HIS A 633 2.06 -11.04 35.33
C HIS A 633 2.56 -11.63 34.01
N GLU A 634 1.75 -12.47 33.38
CA GLU A 634 2.10 -13.16 32.14
C GLU A 634 0.96 -13.10 31.11
N LEU A 635 1.29 -13.40 29.86
CA LEU A 635 0.30 -13.51 28.79
C LEU A 635 -0.34 -14.89 28.86
N VAL A 636 -1.66 -14.91 29.00
CA VAL A 636 -2.44 -16.17 29.12
C VAL A 636 -3.48 -16.28 28.02
N GLY A 637 -3.62 -17.47 27.47
CA GLY A 637 -4.67 -17.85 26.53
C GLY A 637 -5.79 -18.63 27.24
N ARG A 638 -7.03 -18.35 26.86
CA ARG A 638 -8.19 -19.08 27.35
C ARG A 638 -9.17 -19.37 26.22
N ILE A 639 -9.68 -20.59 26.15
CA ILE A 639 -10.77 -20.98 25.27
C ILE A 639 -11.85 -21.60 26.13
N ALA A 640 -13.03 -20.99 26.19
CA ALA A 640 -14.09 -21.46 27.05
C ALA A 640 -15.50 -21.15 26.49
N PRO A 641 -16.46 -22.06 26.71
CA PRO A 641 -17.88 -21.75 26.54
C PRO A 641 -18.25 -20.56 27.46
N THR A 642 -18.80 -19.51 26.87
CA THR A 642 -19.09 -18.26 27.55
C THR A 642 -20.55 -17.89 27.32
N ARG A 643 -21.28 -17.62 28.40
CA ARG A 643 -22.65 -17.09 28.34
C ARG A 643 -22.59 -15.63 27.93
N VAL A 644 -23.36 -15.25 26.92
CA VAL A 644 -23.55 -13.92 26.41
C VAL A 644 -25.01 -13.54 26.34
N THR A 645 -25.36 -12.29 26.65
CA THR A 645 -26.76 -11.85 26.56
C THR A 645 -27.18 -11.77 25.09
N ARG A 646 -28.48 -11.74 24.83
CA ARG A 646 -29.00 -11.68 23.46
C ARG A 646 -28.57 -10.41 22.73
N GLU A 647 -28.38 -9.32 23.45
CA GLU A 647 -27.94 -8.01 22.92
C GLU A 647 -26.45 -7.94 22.71
N ASP A 648 -25.67 -8.86 23.29
CA ASP A 648 -24.22 -8.87 23.15
C ASP A 648 -23.82 -9.10 21.68
N PRO A 649 -22.88 -8.30 21.14
CA PRO A 649 -22.35 -8.49 19.79
C PRO A 649 -21.84 -9.91 19.49
N TRP A 650 -21.41 -10.67 20.50
CA TRP A 650 -21.00 -12.06 20.33
C TRP A 650 -22.20 -12.98 20.02
N ALA A 651 -23.39 -12.69 20.57
CA ALA A 651 -24.59 -13.45 20.29
C ALA A 651 -25.05 -13.34 18.83
N GLN A 652 -24.68 -12.23 18.17
CA GLN A 652 -25.04 -11.95 16.78
C GLN A 652 -24.15 -12.68 15.76
N VAL A 653 -23.11 -13.38 16.19
CA VAL A 653 -22.27 -14.20 15.31
C VAL A 653 -22.98 -15.52 15.05
N THR A 654 -23.56 -15.67 13.85
CA THR A 654 -24.39 -16.82 13.47
C THR A 654 -23.71 -17.73 12.46
N GLY A 655 -24.16 -18.98 12.39
CA GLY A 655 -23.68 -19.97 11.42
C GLY A 655 -22.17 -20.26 11.56
N PRO A 656 -21.47 -20.56 10.45
CA PRO A 656 -20.05 -20.87 10.45
C PRO A 656 -19.16 -19.61 10.45
N CYS A 657 -19.70 -18.45 10.89
CA CYS A 657 -18.95 -17.21 10.95
C CYS A 657 -17.97 -17.18 12.13
N ASN A 658 -16.83 -16.54 11.89
CA ASN A 658 -15.87 -16.16 12.90
C ASN A 658 -15.97 -14.64 13.18
N ARG A 659 -15.56 -14.27 14.38
CA ARG A 659 -15.39 -12.87 14.81
C ARG A 659 -14.10 -12.76 15.59
N VAL A 660 -13.27 -11.75 15.26
CA VAL A 660 -12.05 -11.41 15.99
C VAL A 660 -12.17 -9.98 16.47
N VAL A 661 -11.85 -9.75 17.72
CA VAL A 661 -11.76 -8.41 18.33
C VAL A 661 -10.34 -8.21 18.83
N ILE A 662 -9.74 -7.11 18.44
CA ILE A 662 -8.41 -6.69 18.86
C ILE A 662 -8.60 -5.42 19.67
N ASP A 663 -8.41 -5.50 20.97
CA ASP A 663 -8.46 -4.35 21.86
C ASP A 663 -7.09 -3.69 21.93
N SER A 664 -7.06 -2.36 21.83
CA SER A 664 -5.83 -1.58 21.84
C SER A 664 -5.99 -0.30 22.67
N GLU A 665 -4.88 0.19 23.21
CA GLU A 665 -4.85 1.40 24.03
C GLU A 665 -5.28 2.65 23.26
N SER A 666 -4.87 2.76 22.00
CA SER A 666 -5.05 3.98 21.21
C SER A 666 -6.19 3.93 20.21
N ALA A 667 -6.55 2.74 19.68
CA ALA A 667 -7.59 2.59 18.66
C ALA A 667 -8.90 2.02 19.22
N GLY A 668 -8.96 1.62 20.51
CA GLY A 668 -10.10 0.93 21.08
C GLY A 668 -10.24 -0.49 20.49
N ALA A 669 -11.46 -0.95 20.29
CA ALA A 669 -11.76 -2.29 19.79
C ALA A 669 -11.87 -2.31 18.26
N LEU A 670 -10.97 -3.01 17.59
CA LEU A 670 -11.04 -3.31 16.15
C LEU A 670 -11.78 -4.64 15.98
N VAL A 671 -12.84 -4.66 15.19
CA VAL A 671 -13.72 -5.82 15.03
C VAL A 671 -13.69 -6.31 13.60
N PHE A 672 -13.42 -7.61 13.43
CA PHE A 672 -13.44 -8.33 12.16
C PHE A 672 -14.44 -9.46 12.22
N GLN A 673 -15.32 -9.60 11.23
CA GLN A 673 -16.31 -10.67 11.18
C GLN A 673 -16.52 -11.14 9.75
N GLY A 674 -16.66 -12.44 9.57
CA GLY A 674 -16.90 -13.01 8.25
C GLY A 674 -16.86 -14.55 8.26
N PRO A 675 -16.93 -15.19 7.08
CA PRO A 675 -16.77 -16.64 6.96
C PRO A 675 -15.40 -17.08 7.46
N GLY A 676 -15.38 -17.90 8.51
CA GLY A 676 -14.14 -18.31 9.20
C GLY A 676 -13.51 -19.58 8.65
N ALA A 677 -14.20 -20.34 7.78
CA ALA A 677 -13.77 -21.60 7.20
C ALA A 677 -14.42 -21.84 5.84
N GLY A 678 -13.91 -22.84 5.12
CA GLY A 678 -14.39 -23.24 3.81
C GLY A 678 -13.29 -23.16 2.75
N GLY A 679 -13.23 -24.15 1.87
CA GLY A 679 -12.19 -24.28 0.85
C GLY A 679 -12.01 -23.00 0.01
N ARG A 680 -13.12 -22.41 -0.44
CA ARG A 680 -13.10 -21.21 -1.27
C ARG A 680 -12.71 -19.93 -0.49
N ALA A 681 -13.19 -19.75 0.75
CA ALA A 681 -12.84 -18.63 1.60
C ALA A 681 -11.35 -18.61 1.93
N THR A 682 -10.79 -19.74 2.35
CA THR A 682 -9.35 -19.91 2.61
C THR A 682 -8.51 -19.75 1.33
N ALA A 683 -8.98 -20.32 0.21
CA ALA A 683 -8.28 -20.17 -1.07
C ALA A 683 -8.25 -18.72 -1.56
N GLY A 684 -9.28 -17.93 -1.27
CA GLY A 684 -9.29 -16.48 -1.54
C GLY A 684 -8.19 -15.74 -0.81
N ALA A 685 -7.99 -16.02 0.48
CA ALA A 685 -6.90 -15.46 1.28
C ALA A 685 -5.53 -15.93 0.76
N VAL A 686 -5.38 -17.22 0.43
CA VAL A 686 -4.16 -17.78 -0.18
C VAL A 686 -3.86 -17.12 -1.52
N LEU A 687 -4.87 -16.90 -2.37
CA LEU A 687 -4.68 -16.19 -3.65
C LEU A 687 -4.25 -14.73 -3.43
N ALA A 688 -4.87 -14.04 -2.48
CA ALA A 688 -4.50 -12.67 -2.14
C ALA A 688 -3.05 -12.58 -1.64
N ASP A 689 -2.63 -13.53 -0.79
CA ASP A 689 -1.23 -13.64 -0.37
C ASP A 689 -0.31 -14.01 -1.54
N THR A 690 -0.73 -14.86 -2.45
CA THR A 690 0.09 -15.24 -3.63
C THR A 690 0.33 -14.06 -4.56
N LEU A 691 -0.64 -13.14 -4.68
CA LEU A 691 -0.58 -11.97 -5.56
C LEU A 691 0.09 -10.74 -4.90
N SER A 692 0.23 -10.70 -3.57
CA SER A 692 0.89 -9.59 -2.86
C SER A 692 2.42 -9.73 -2.95
#